data_09f498ce45bcf817024713b28330827b
#
_entry.id   09f498ce45bcf817024713b28330827b
#
_cell.length_a   1.000
_cell.length_b   1.000
_cell.length_c   1.000
_cell.angle_alpha   90.00
_cell.angle_beta   90.00
_cell.angle_gamma   90.00
#
_symmetry.space_group_name_H-M   'P 1'
#
loop_
_entity.id
_entity.type
_entity.pdbx_description
1 polymer ?
#
loop_
_entity_poly.entity_id
_entity_poly.type
_entity_poly.pdbx_seq_one_letter_code
_entity_poly.pdbx_strand_id
1 'polypeptide(L)'
;MSKSIANKILTIGWGTADWKVIDPMMKKGLLPNVQQLFETGARAKLGTLDPPIPTANWTTINTGKAPIKHGIHTFTEPGKNANTPITSKGRQASFLWEILSRQGMKAHQIGATASYPVTPISGVSVSDLFFENIEPAIAENLVFPADKYDDFIKIKKQAVKDAQAEFYSWEIASVPDSKVRFEQLSTTIKEFLAQSFATQKIALDTLENGDWNSLNIYFTRFSDIVHTFTPYSFSKNKDIPRQLHQAFKEVLYKCYQLLDKMLGELLQKAGEDAIVMLLSQGGLMPHKSYIDKLAFNDSTYEYNTQGLLIIRGKQAFEREELYAVTALDISLTTIALLGHPLPKDFDGKPLLAPKFFERINKFIDTYEPEASKGEAKKDSPLVISPNYEKRLQQLGYVTDKIAEQQEYFKSRVKIASGLQPEVIPYLERLHKKYPKNSWYGGRLAGSYLATNQIKQAVDMLDKVVHIGHEIPELHILRGNLFLMEMKYRSAAKQYDIADKNAGKIPNLYSQIAEGYAKIQQWNLAEKYFKKEIEINPHPSTYFSLASTFLQRKMMKKAIPSLEKTVELAPAMSVAWYHLGSCRMQAGEYQAAADALEEAKKNNRDPRLGQQIQQGLIVLYRDHLDRKDKIKEMQDAYERSIGSQGTITIVSGLPRSGTSMMMQMLVNGGMQAFTDGNREADDNNKKGYFEHDAIKALGQNKQILTQVGDKVVKIISHLLHHLPHVYKYKIVFMDRAIEEVMNSQHKMLGRLGKERGEDKENSMALLKTFEDSRKKAIGWCKNHPKYVEYTLVPYHEAVSDPVKTAKQVNEFLGGSLDEKKMVGVVDASLYREKVETV
;
A
#
# COMPACT_ATOMS: atom_id res chain seq x y z
N MET A 1 -20.76 12.24 -13.75
CA MET A 1 -19.52 12.59 -13.00
C MET A 1 -19.83 12.41 -11.53
N SER A 2 -18.95 11.77 -10.74
CA SER A 2 -19.08 11.81 -9.27
C SER A 2 -18.91 13.27 -8.84
N LYS A 3 -19.69 13.75 -7.87
CA LYS A 3 -19.47 15.11 -7.33
C LYS A 3 -18.07 15.17 -6.72
N SER A 4 -17.21 16.08 -7.20
CA SER A 4 -15.90 16.35 -6.60
C SER A 4 -16.07 16.73 -5.13
N ILE A 5 -15.12 16.30 -4.29
CA ILE A 5 -15.05 16.69 -2.88
C ILE A 5 -14.34 18.05 -2.79
N ALA A 6 -13.36 18.28 -3.67
CA ALA A 6 -12.60 19.51 -3.79
C ALA A 6 -12.48 19.96 -5.24
N ASN A 7 -12.35 21.26 -5.46
CA ASN A 7 -12.07 21.85 -6.76
C ASN A 7 -10.61 22.31 -6.89
N LYS A 8 -9.93 22.51 -5.77
CA LYS A 8 -8.55 23.02 -5.70
C LYS A 8 -7.74 22.24 -4.67
N ILE A 9 -6.55 21.77 -5.07
CA ILE A 9 -5.62 21.06 -4.20
C ILE A 9 -4.22 21.67 -4.33
N LEU A 10 -3.66 22.12 -3.21
CA LEU A 10 -2.29 22.63 -3.08
C LEU A 10 -1.43 21.60 -2.37
N THR A 11 -0.42 21.09 -3.03
CA THR A 11 0.56 20.15 -2.47
C THR A 11 1.90 20.85 -2.29
N ILE A 12 2.46 20.85 -1.09
CA ILE A 12 3.72 21.51 -0.73
C ILE A 12 4.69 20.47 -0.19
N GLY A 13 5.81 20.28 -0.88
CA GLY A 13 6.88 19.37 -0.50
C GLY A 13 8.04 20.08 0.19
N TRP A 14 8.29 19.75 1.46
CA TRP A 14 9.45 20.22 2.21
C TRP A 14 10.51 19.14 2.30
N GLY A 15 11.34 18.99 1.29
CA GLY A 15 12.50 18.08 1.25
C GLY A 15 12.47 16.96 2.30
N THR A 16 13.40 17.02 3.25
CA THR A 16 13.58 16.03 4.33
C THR A 16 13.08 16.58 5.68
N ALA A 17 11.94 17.28 5.71
CA ALA A 17 11.37 17.76 6.96
C ALA A 17 10.98 16.62 7.90
N ASP A 18 11.20 16.81 9.22
CA ASP A 18 11.04 15.75 10.23
C ASP A 18 10.20 16.24 11.41
N TRP A 19 9.28 15.40 11.88
CA TRP A 19 8.48 15.62 13.09
C TRP A 19 9.33 15.89 14.34
N LYS A 20 10.53 15.29 14.43
CA LYS A 20 11.46 15.48 15.55
C LYS A 20 11.95 16.93 15.68
N VAL A 21 11.89 17.71 14.60
CA VAL A 21 12.20 19.14 14.58
C VAL A 21 10.93 19.97 14.69
N ILE A 22 9.91 19.62 13.93
CA ILE A 22 8.64 20.36 13.83
C ILE A 22 7.90 20.37 15.16
N ASP A 23 7.68 19.21 15.82
CA ASP A 23 6.93 19.14 17.08
C ASP A 23 7.53 20.01 18.20
N PRO A 24 8.86 19.99 18.48
CA PRO A 24 9.44 20.91 19.44
C PRO A 24 9.35 22.38 19.04
N MET A 25 9.44 22.71 17.75
CA MET A 25 9.33 24.10 17.29
C MET A 25 7.89 24.61 17.39
N MET A 26 6.88 23.82 17.04
CA MET A 26 5.47 24.16 17.25
C MET A 26 5.16 24.40 18.72
N LYS A 27 5.62 23.53 19.62
CA LYS A 27 5.45 23.71 21.09
C LYS A 27 6.05 25.00 21.60
N LYS A 28 7.05 25.55 20.93
CA LYS A 28 7.67 26.84 21.24
C LYS A 28 7.02 28.03 20.52
N GLY A 29 5.98 27.81 19.72
CA GLY A 29 5.33 28.86 18.91
C GLY A 29 6.16 29.35 17.72
N LEU A 30 7.19 28.61 17.29
CA LEU A 30 8.14 29.03 16.25
C LEU A 30 7.65 28.71 14.81
N LEU A 31 6.59 27.92 14.68
CA LEU A 31 6.00 27.51 13.39
C LEU A 31 4.47 27.73 13.43
N PRO A 32 4.00 28.99 13.48
CA PRO A 32 2.59 29.31 13.67
C PRO A 32 1.71 28.81 12.50
N ASN A 33 2.19 28.86 11.26
CA ASN A 33 1.41 28.44 10.09
C ASN A 33 1.30 26.91 9.97
N VAL A 34 2.36 26.17 10.31
CA VAL A 34 2.30 24.69 10.46
C VAL A 34 1.37 24.33 11.60
N GLN A 35 1.43 25.03 12.73
CA GLN A 35 0.53 24.82 13.88
C GLN A 35 -0.94 25.02 13.47
N GLN A 36 -1.27 26.13 12.78
CA GLN A 36 -2.61 26.41 12.29
C GLN A 36 -3.08 25.31 11.29
N LEU A 37 -2.20 24.91 10.36
CA LEU A 37 -2.52 23.85 9.39
C LEU A 37 -2.84 22.52 10.10
N PHE A 38 -2.09 22.18 11.14
CA PHE A 38 -2.32 20.98 11.95
C PHE A 38 -3.61 21.09 12.79
N GLU A 39 -3.91 22.23 13.39
CA GLU A 39 -5.11 22.41 14.22
C GLU A 39 -6.41 22.30 13.43
N THR A 40 -6.37 22.60 12.13
CA THR A 40 -7.52 22.59 11.22
C THR A 40 -7.54 21.40 10.26
N GLY A 41 -6.62 20.45 10.42
CA GLY A 41 -6.47 19.31 9.53
C GLY A 41 -6.00 18.05 10.23
N ALA A 42 -5.71 17.01 9.46
CA ALA A 42 -5.16 15.75 9.94
C ALA A 42 -3.64 15.68 9.73
N ARG A 43 -2.93 14.96 10.60
CA ARG A 43 -1.51 14.67 10.44
C ARG A 43 -1.21 13.18 10.35
N ALA A 44 -0.08 12.83 9.75
CA ALA A 44 0.45 11.48 9.72
C ALA A 44 1.97 11.43 9.72
N LYS A 45 2.52 10.33 10.18
CA LYS A 45 3.85 9.88 9.77
C LYS A 45 3.71 9.22 8.40
N LEU A 46 4.22 9.88 7.36
CA LEU A 46 4.16 9.37 5.99
C LEU A 46 5.16 8.23 5.82
N GLY A 47 4.69 6.99 5.70
CA GLY A 47 5.53 5.85 5.36
C GLY A 47 6.10 6.01 3.95
N THR A 48 7.43 5.99 3.84
CA THR A 48 8.13 6.11 2.57
C THR A 48 8.82 4.81 2.20
N LEU A 49 9.53 4.79 1.08
CA LEU A 49 10.17 3.58 0.58
C LEU A 49 11.34 3.13 1.48
N ASP A 50 11.61 1.84 1.46
CA ASP A 50 12.87 1.26 1.91
C ASP A 50 13.60 0.63 0.68
N PRO A 51 14.73 1.17 0.26
CA PRO A 51 15.50 2.29 0.80
C PRO A 51 14.83 3.66 0.58
N PRO A 52 15.05 4.61 1.50
CA PRO A 52 14.45 5.95 1.44
C PRO A 52 15.19 6.88 0.47
N ILE A 53 15.19 6.56 -0.80
CA ILE A 53 15.85 7.33 -1.87
C ILE A 53 14.97 8.51 -2.27
N PRO A 54 15.38 9.78 -2.07
CA PRO A 54 14.55 10.95 -2.33
C PRO A 54 13.93 11.01 -3.73
N THR A 55 14.68 10.72 -4.77
CA THR A 55 14.18 10.71 -6.16
C THR A 55 13.09 9.66 -6.38
N ALA A 56 13.29 8.45 -5.85
CA ALA A 56 12.30 7.38 -5.91
C ALA A 56 11.06 7.72 -5.07
N ASN A 57 11.24 8.27 -3.85
CA ASN A 57 10.14 8.66 -2.97
C ASN A 57 9.27 9.76 -3.58
N TRP A 58 9.86 10.83 -4.12
CA TRP A 58 9.11 11.89 -4.79
C TRP A 58 8.39 11.37 -6.04
N THR A 59 9.03 10.48 -6.81
CA THR A 59 8.37 9.87 -7.97
C THR A 59 7.19 8.98 -7.53
N THR A 60 7.34 8.21 -6.45
CA THR A 60 6.23 7.42 -5.87
C THR A 60 5.07 8.31 -5.41
N ILE A 61 5.35 9.40 -4.69
CA ILE A 61 4.36 10.40 -4.25
C ILE A 61 3.59 10.95 -5.45
N ASN A 62 4.30 11.28 -6.53
CA ASN A 62 3.75 11.97 -7.70
C ASN A 62 3.14 11.05 -8.76
N THR A 63 3.35 9.74 -8.67
CA THR A 63 2.77 8.75 -9.60
C THR A 63 1.73 7.84 -8.94
N GLY A 64 1.76 7.70 -7.59
CA GLY A 64 0.97 6.71 -6.86
C GLY A 64 1.37 5.26 -7.13
N LYS A 65 2.55 5.03 -7.72
CA LYS A 65 3.07 3.72 -8.11
C LYS A 65 4.38 3.41 -7.41
N ALA A 66 4.63 2.13 -7.16
CA ALA A 66 5.89 1.66 -6.59
C ALA A 66 7.05 1.80 -7.59
N PRO A 67 8.31 1.87 -7.11
CA PRO A 67 9.49 2.04 -7.97
C PRO A 67 9.61 1.01 -9.09
N ILE A 68 9.18 -0.21 -8.85
CA ILE A 68 9.18 -1.28 -9.87
C ILE A 68 8.27 -0.94 -11.08
N LYS A 69 7.21 -0.14 -10.86
CA LYS A 69 6.29 0.29 -11.90
C LYS A 69 6.69 1.63 -12.54
N HIS A 70 7.21 2.57 -11.74
CA HIS A 70 7.59 3.88 -12.30
C HIS A 70 9.04 3.96 -12.78
N GLY A 71 9.89 2.95 -12.51
CA GLY A 71 11.23 2.80 -13.07
C GLY A 71 12.34 3.60 -12.40
N ILE A 72 12.05 4.52 -11.48
CA ILE A 72 13.05 5.35 -10.79
C ILE A 72 13.50 4.68 -9.48
N HIS A 73 14.79 4.32 -9.39
CA HIS A 73 15.36 3.56 -8.27
C HIS A 73 16.58 4.22 -7.63
N THR A 74 17.14 5.26 -8.27
CA THR A 74 18.44 5.86 -7.92
C THR A 74 18.40 7.36 -8.10
N PHE A 75 19.51 8.06 -7.82
CA PHE A 75 19.67 9.49 -8.02
C PHE A 75 20.11 9.85 -9.43
N THR A 76 20.75 8.91 -10.11
CA THR A 76 21.36 9.12 -11.43
C THR A 76 21.05 7.97 -12.37
N GLU A 77 21.06 8.24 -13.67
CA GLU A 77 21.00 7.25 -14.74
C GLU A 77 22.40 6.99 -15.30
N PRO A 78 22.74 5.78 -15.80
CA PRO A 78 23.98 5.52 -16.51
C PRO A 78 24.04 6.37 -17.77
N GLY A 79 25.04 7.28 -17.87
CA GLY A 79 25.33 8.06 -19.06
C GLY A 79 26.51 7.48 -19.85
N LYS A 80 26.76 8.00 -21.09
CA LYS A 80 27.88 7.52 -21.92
C LYS A 80 29.25 7.79 -21.30
N ASN A 81 29.43 8.90 -20.59
CA ASN A 81 30.70 9.32 -19.99
C ASN A 81 30.62 9.72 -18.51
N ALA A 82 29.46 9.83 -17.96
CA ALA A 82 29.23 10.17 -16.55
C ALA A 82 27.81 9.77 -16.16
N ASN A 83 27.53 9.71 -14.84
CA ASN A 83 26.17 9.50 -14.37
C ASN A 83 25.36 10.78 -14.57
N THR A 84 24.26 10.68 -15.31
CA THR A 84 23.34 11.78 -15.56
C THR A 84 22.26 11.84 -14.47
N PRO A 85 21.72 13.02 -14.12
CA PRO A 85 20.56 13.11 -13.24
C PRO A 85 19.40 12.29 -13.80
N ILE A 86 18.57 11.74 -12.91
CA ILE A 86 17.32 11.11 -13.32
C ILE A 86 16.45 12.12 -14.06
N THR A 87 15.91 11.71 -15.21
CA THR A 87 15.07 12.52 -16.08
C THR A 87 13.64 11.97 -16.19
N SER A 88 12.74 12.76 -16.80
CA SER A 88 11.39 12.30 -17.12
C SER A 88 11.40 11.17 -18.16
N LYS A 89 12.47 11.04 -18.95
CA LYS A 89 12.64 9.97 -19.96
C LYS A 89 12.90 8.59 -19.33
N GLY A 90 13.52 8.54 -18.15
CA GLY A 90 13.73 7.29 -17.38
C GLY A 90 12.50 6.81 -16.63
N ARG A 91 11.46 7.63 -16.55
CA ARG A 91 10.23 7.32 -15.86
C ARG A 91 9.25 6.54 -16.74
N GLN A 92 8.67 5.48 -16.19
CA GLN A 92 7.73 4.58 -16.88
C GLN A 92 6.27 4.81 -16.49
N ALA A 93 5.96 5.85 -15.71
CA ALA A 93 4.62 6.19 -15.26
C ALA A 93 4.37 7.71 -15.38
N SER A 94 3.14 8.09 -15.66
CA SER A 94 2.73 9.49 -15.71
C SER A 94 2.72 10.11 -14.31
N PHE A 95 3.16 11.37 -14.20
CA PHE A 95 2.96 12.15 -12.99
C PHE A 95 1.50 12.59 -12.84
N LEU A 96 1.10 12.86 -11.62
CA LEU A 96 -0.26 13.29 -11.26
C LEU A 96 -0.73 14.49 -12.10
N TRP A 97 0.08 15.52 -12.28
CA TRP A 97 -0.28 16.72 -13.08
C TRP A 97 -0.44 16.42 -14.57
N GLU A 98 0.29 15.44 -15.10
CA GLU A 98 0.13 14.97 -16.48
C GLU A 98 -1.22 14.25 -16.66
N ILE A 99 -1.57 13.41 -15.67
CA ILE A 99 -2.88 12.73 -15.63
C ILE A 99 -4.01 13.75 -15.55
N LEU A 100 -3.96 14.67 -14.59
CA LEU A 100 -4.99 15.68 -14.39
C LEU A 100 -5.15 16.58 -15.62
N SER A 101 -4.05 16.97 -16.24
CA SER A 101 -4.06 17.74 -17.49
C SER A 101 -4.80 17.02 -18.62
N ARG A 102 -4.56 15.72 -18.81
CA ARG A 102 -5.29 14.90 -19.78
C ARG A 102 -6.77 14.75 -19.44
N GLN A 103 -7.13 14.92 -18.18
CA GLN A 103 -8.54 14.94 -17.73
C GLN A 103 -9.19 16.34 -17.81
N GLY A 104 -8.53 17.29 -18.49
CA GLY A 104 -9.04 18.64 -18.72
C GLY A 104 -8.89 19.61 -17.53
N MET A 105 -8.10 19.23 -16.51
CA MET A 105 -7.86 20.06 -15.34
C MET A 105 -6.65 20.97 -15.52
N LYS A 106 -6.68 22.16 -14.90
CA LYS A 106 -5.54 23.07 -14.79
C LYS A 106 -4.60 22.57 -13.69
N ALA A 107 -3.54 21.87 -14.10
CA ALA A 107 -2.57 21.28 -13.20
C ALA A 107 -1.21 21.94 -13.37
N HIS A 108 -0.58 22.33 -12.25
CA HIS A 108 0.71 23.02 -12.22
C HIS A 108 1.70 22.24 -11.36
N GLN A 109 2.99 22.32 -11.71
CA GLN A 109 4.06 21.83 -10.86
C GLN A 109 5.28 22.75 -10.91
N ILE A 110 5.98 22.92 -9.78
CA ILE A 110 7.17 23.75 -9.63
C ILE A 110 8.22 22.97 -8.83
N GLY A 111 9.35 22.65 -9.48
CA GLY A 111 10.51 22.05 -8.83
C GLY A 111 10.42 20.57 -8.53
N ALA A 112 9.52 19.83 -9.19
CA ALA A 112 9.43 18.38 -9.02
C ALA A 112 10.65 17.65 -9.56
N THR A 113 11.21 16.74 -8.77
CA THR A 113 12.34 15.90 -9.17
C THR A 113 11.96 14.96 -10.31
N ALA A 114 12.91 14.68 -11.21
CA ALA A 114 12.72 13.85 -12.39
C ALA A 114 11.65 14.38 -13.38
N SER A 115 11.46 15.70 -13.44
CA SER A 115 10.51 16.34 -14.34
C SER A 115 11.15 16.93 -15.61
N TYR A 116 12.47 16.91 -15.76
CA TYR A 116 13.16 17.35 -16.97
C TYR A 116 13.27 16.23 -18.02
N PRO A 117 13.09 16.52 -19.33
CA PRO A 117 12.39 17.69 -19.87
C PRO A 117 10.94 17.75 -19.43
N VAL A 118 10.42 18.97 -19.22
CA VAL A 118 9.02 19.11 -18.79
C VAL A 118 8.06 18.67 -19.89
N THR A 119 7.02 17.97 -19.49
CA THR A 119 5.94 17.54 -20.38
C THR A 119 4.93 18.68 -20.55
N PRO A 120 4.40 18.96 -21.75
CA PRO A 120 3.29 19.88 -21.94
C PRO A 120 2.06 19.47 -21.12
N ILE A 121 1.52 20.43 -20.34
CA ILE A 121 0.33 20.26 -19.50
C ILE A 121 -0.62 21.45 -19.64
N SER A 122 -1.86 21.32 -19.17
CA SER A 122 -2.82 22.44 -19.13
C SER A 122 -2.52 23.37 -17.95
N GLY A 123 -1.28 23.84 -17.82
CA GLY A 123 -0.80 24.69 -16.72
C GLY A 123 0.67 25.00 -16.86
N VAL A 124 1.29 25.41 -15.74
CA VAL A 124 2.72 25.74 -15.66
C VAL A 124 3.50 24.53 -15.13
N SER A 125 4.59 24.20 -15.80
CA SER A 125 5.52 23.15 -15.35
C SER A 125 6.94 23.70 -15.32
N VAL A 126 7.60 23.67 -14.16
CA VAL A 126 8.97 24.12 -13.96
C VAL A 126 9.79 22.98 -13.39
N SER A 127 10.79 22.53 -14.12
CA SER A 127 11.68 21.43 -13.69
C SER A 127 12.50 21.83 -12.46
N ASP A 128 12.85 20.83 -11.62
CA ASP A 128 13.86 21.00 -10.56
C ASP A 128 15.20 21.50 -11.10
N LEU A 129 15.59 21.06 -12.30
CA LEU A 129 16.82 21.50 -12.95
C LEU A 129 16.80 22.98 -13.37
N PHE A 130 15.64 23.65 -13.48
CA PHE A 130 15.55 25.09 -13.72
C PHE A 130 16.30 25.89 -12.65
N PHE A 131 16.28 25.42 -11.41
CA PHE A 131 16.93 26.13 -10.28
C PHE A 131 18.44 25.86 -10.19
N GLU A 132 18.95 24.90 -10.92
CA GLU A 132 20.37 24.59 -10.98
C GLU A 132 21.11 25.56 -11.95
N ASN A 133 22.44 25.67 -11.78
CA ASN A 133 23.30 26.34 -12.74
C ASN A 133 23.65 25.35 -13.85
N ILE A 134 22.86 25.34 -14.90
CA ILE A 134 22.97 24.43 -16.05
C ILE A 134 23.49 25.19 -17.25
N GLU A 135 24.24 24.50 -18.12
CA GLU A 135 24.74 25.10 -19.38
C GLU A 135 23.58 25.48 -20.30
N PRO A 136 23.74 26.58 -21.11
CA PRO A 136 22.70 27.10 -21.98
C PRO A 136 22.09 26.07 -22.96
N ALA A 137 22.87 25.09 -23.39
CA ALA A 137 22.41 24.03 -24.30
C ALA A 137 21.25 23.15 -23.73
N ILE A 138 21.00 23.20 -22.42
CA ILE A 138 19.96 22.43 -21.73
C ILE A 138 18.75 23.31 -21.35
N ALA A 139 18.82 24.63 -21.64
CA ALA A 139 17.76 25.57 -21.25
C ALA A 139 16.41 25.29 -21.92
N GLU A 140 16.42 24.62 -23.07
CA GLU A 140 15.17 24.17 -23.69
C GLU A 140 14.46 23.11 -22.84
N ASN A 141 13.14 23.27 -22.71
CA ASN A 141 12.25 22.33 -21.96
C ASN A 141 12.47 22.28 -20.44
N LEU A 142 13.04 23.32 -19.82
CA LEU A 142 13.05 23.49 -18.35
C LEU A 142 11.75 24.06 -17.81
N VAL A 143 11.01 24.80 -18.64
CA VAL A 143 9.77 25.50 -18.33
C VAL A 143 8.73 25.25 -19.41
N PHE A 144 7.48 25.01 -19.01
CA PHE A 144 6.32 24.99 -19.89
C PHE A 144 5.20 25.87 -19.27
N PRO A 145 4.49 26.70 -20.04
CA PRO A 145 4.77 27.00 -21.46
C PRO A 145 6.07 27.77 -21.62
N ALA A 146 6.70 27.66 -22.78
CA ALA A 146 8.05 28.18 -23.03
C ALA A 146 8.16 29.72 -22.98
N ASP A 147 7.07 30.43 -23.23
CA ASP A 147 6.99 31.91 -23.14
C ASP A 147 7.16 32.44 -21.72
N LYS A 148 6.99 31.61 -20.71
CA LYS A 148 7.23 31.92 -19.28
C LYS A 148 8.70 31.86 -18.88
N TYR A 149 9.57 31.30 -19.71
CA TYR A 149 10.97 31.05 -19.35
C TYR A 149 11.71 32.32 -18.94
N ASP A 150 11.64 33.38 -19.77
CA ASP A 150 12.36 34.63 -19.53
C ASP A 150 11.89 35.36 -18.27
N ASP A 151 10.60 35.33 -17.99
CA ASP A 151 10.04 35.91 -16.77
C ASP A 151 10.49 35.15 -15.52
N PHE A 152 10.54 33.85 -15.60
CA PHE A 152 11.02 33.01 -14.48
C PHE A 152 12.53 33.14 -14.28
N ILE A 153 13.31 33.38 -15.33
CA ILE A 153 14.74 33.74 -15.22
C ILE A 153 14.94 35.07 -14.51
N LYS A 154 14.09 36.10 -14.77
CA LYS A 154 14.13 37.37 -14.03
C LYS A 154 13.85 37.13 -12.53
N ILE A 155 12.84 36.33 -12.20
CA ILE A 155 12.51 35.92 -10.82
C ILE A 155 13.71 35.22 -10.18
N LYS A 156 14.31 34.23 -10.86
CA LYS A 156 15.50 33.51 -10.37
C LYS A 156 16.67 34.43 -10.08
N LYS A 157 16.96 35.37 -10.98
CA LYS A 157 18.03 36.37 -10.80
C LYS A 157 17.75 37.28 -9.58
N GLN A 158 16.50 37.73 -9.39
CA GLN A 158 16.14 38.53 -8.26
C GLN A 158 16.23 37.72 -6.94
N ALA A 159 15.76 36.48 -6.94
CA ALA A 159 15.82 35.58 -5.79
C ALA A 159 17.26 35.34 -5.29
N VAL A 160 18.27 35.33 -6.17
CA VAL A 160 19.69 35.27 -5.77
C VAL A 160 20.10 36.51 -4.97
N LYS A 161 19.66 37.71 -5.36
CA LYS A 161 19.95 38.95 -4.63
C LYS A 161 19.25 38.98 -3.27
N ASP A 162 17.98 38.57 -3.25
CA ASP A 162 17.16 38.49 -2.04
C ASP A 162 17.75 37.46 -1.06
N ALA A 163 18.20 36.30 -1.56
CA ALA A 163 18.89 35.28 -0.78
C ALA A 163 20.17 35.79 -0.12
N GLN A 164 20.93 36.64 -0.83
CA GLN A 164 22.15 37.21 -0.30
C GLN A 164 21.81 38.22 0.83
N ALA A 165 20.79 39.05 0.65
CA ALA A 165 20.32 39.99 1.67
C ALA A 165 19.81 39.24 2.92
N GLU A 166 18.99 38.23 2.72
CA GLU A 166 18.46 37.39 3.81
C GLU A 166 19.59 36.68 4.58
N PHE A 167 20.57 36.09 3.87
CA PHE A 167 21.73 35.46 4.50
C PHE A 167 22.50 36.41 5.41
N TYR A 168 22.74 37.64 4.97
CA TYR A 168 23.41 38.62 5.79
C TYR A 168 22.59 39.05 7.03
N SER A 169 21.27 39.12 6.92
CA SER A 169 20.38 39.43 8.04
C SER A 169 20.44 38.35 9.16
N TRP A 170 20.94 37.14 8.85
CA TRP A 170 21.10 36.11 9.86
C TRP A 170 22.31 36.30 10.78
N GLU A 171 23.19 37.25 10.49
CA GLU A 171 24.37 37.63 11.30
C GLU A 171 25.25 36.44 11.71
N ILE A 172 25.46 35.52 10.77
CA ILE A 172 26.30 34.35 11.02
C ILE A 172 27.77 34.80 11.15
N ALA A 173 28.34 34.65 12.35
CA ALA A 173 29.71 35.06 12.61
C ALA A 173 30.71 34.29 11.74
N SER A 174 31.64 35.02 11.12
CA SER A 174 32.71 34.39 10.34
C SER A 174 33.64 33.56 11.22
N VAL A 175 34.18 32.46 10.69
CA VAL A 175 35.10 31.58 11.38
C VAL A 175 36.43 31.51 10.61
N PRO A 176 37.37 32.42 10.90
CA PRO A 176 38.61 32.54 10.12
C PRO A 176 39.45 31.26 10.10
N ASP A 177 39.54 30.56 11.22
CA ASP A 177 40.30 29.31 11.35
C ASP A 177 39.70 28.14 10.55
N SER A 178 38.49 28.31 10.04
CA SER A 178 37.78 27.31 9.23
C SER A 178 37.14 27.93 7.97
N LYS A 179 37.85 28.88 7.35
CA LYS A 179 37.35 29.69 6.22
C LYS A 179 36.73 28.88 5.09
N VAL A 180 37.43 27.86 4.61
CA VAL A 180 36.96 27.03 3.49
C VAL A 180 35.64 26.34 3.85
N ARG A 181 35.54 25.77 5.07
CA ARG A 181 34.33 25.10 5.53
C ARG A 181 33.19 26.08 5.75
N PHE A 182 33.51 27.26 6.31
CA PHE A 182 32.53 28.35 6.49
C PHE A 182 31.92 28.80 5.16
N GLU A 183 32.76 28.99 4.12
CA GLU A 183 32.30 29.39 2.78
C GLU A 183 31.42 28.32 2.15
N GLN A 184 31.78 27.03 2.27
CA GLN A 184 30.96 25.94 1.79
C GLN A 184 29.58 25.91 2.45
N LEU A 185 29.51 26.00 3.78
CA LEU A 185 28.28 26.02 4.56
C LEU A 185 27.41 27.24 4.19
N SER A 186 28.03 28.41 4.07
CA SER A 186 27.36 29.65 3.67
C SER A 186 26.81 29.57 2.24
N THR A 187 27.52 28.93 1.33
CA THR A 187 27.03 28.68 -0.05
C THR A 187 25.79 27.81 -0.06
N THR A 188 25.79 26.71 0.72
CA THR A 188 24.62 25.83 0.86
C THR A 188 23.38 26.60 1.34
N ILE A 189 23.55 27.50 2.30
CA ILE A 189 22.43 28.35 2.80
C ILE A 189 21.92 29.29 1.68
N LYS A 190 22.84 30.00 1.00
CA LYS A 190 22.47 30.96 -0.06
C LYS A 190 21.76 30.28 -1.22
N GLU A 191 22.20 29.09 -1.62
CA GLU A 191 21.55 28.30 -2.66
C GLU A 191 20.14 27.85 -2.26
N PHE A 192 19.95 27.38 -1.01
CA PHE A 192 18.63 27.07 -0.47
C PHE A 192 17.71 28.29 -0.48
N LEU A 193 18.17 29.44 0.02
CA LEU A 193 17.42 30.67 0.05
C LEU A 193 16.99 31.12 -1.36
N ALA A 194 17.92 31.11 -2.31
CA ALA A 194 17.67 31.51 -3.69
C ALA A 194 16.63 30.61 -4.38
N GLN A 195 16.74 29.28 -4.23
CA GLN A 195 15.73 28.37 -4.75
C GLN A 195 14.38 28.59 -4.07
N SER A 196 14.36 28.71 -2.74
CA SER A 196 13.12 28.87 -1.98
C SER A 196 12.38 30.16 -2.37
N PHE A 197 13.08 31.29 -2.49
CA PHE A 197 12.47 32.55 -2.94
C PHE A 197 11.96 32.49 -4.38
N ALA A 198 12.75 31.89 -5.30
CA ALA A 198 12.31 31.73 -6.69
C ALA A 198 11.08 30.81 -6.79
N THR A 199 11.10 29.66 -6.11
CA THR A 199 9.97 28.72 -6.06
C THR A 199 8.72 29.39 -5.49
N GLN A 200 8.86 30.09 -4.36
CA GLN A 200 7.77 30.82 -3.72
C GLN A 200 7.15 31.86 -4.66
N LYS A 201 7.97 32.70 -5.30
CA LYS A 201 7.48 33.76 -6.19
C LYS A 201 6.76 33.21 -7.41
N ILE A 202 7.30 32.17 -8.05
CA ILE A 202 6.65 31.51 -9.20
C ILE A 202 5.33 30.88 -8.75
N ALA A 203 5.28 30.29 -7.56
CA ALA A 203 4.06 29.68 -7.01
C ALA A 203 2.97 30.73 -6.72
N LEU A 204 3.35 31.86 -6.08
CA LEU A 204 2.42 32.96 -5.81
C LEU A 204 1.88 33.57 -7.12
N ASP A 205 2.72 33.81 -8.10
CA ASP A 205 2.30 34.32 -9.42
C ASP A 205 1.33 33.35 -10.11
N THR A 206 1.56 32.05 -9.97
CA THR A 206 0.66 31.00 -10.50
C THR A 206 -0.68 31.00 -9.79
N LEU A 207 -0.71 31.20 -8.46
CA LEU A 207 -1.94 31.29 -7.68
C LEU A 207 -2.75 32.56 -7.97
N GLU A 208 -2.04 33.69 -8.20
CA GLU A 208 -2.66 35.00 -8.49
C GLU A 208 -3.30 35.08 -9.88
N ASN A 209 -2.60 34.56 -10.88
CA ASN A 209 -2.97 34.72 -12.28
C ASN A 209 -3.85 33.59 -12.80
N GLY A 210 -4.18 32.60 -11.95
CA GLY A 210 -4.62 31.33 -12.47
C GLY A 210 -5.95 30.79 -12.04
N ASP A 211 -6.63 30.29 -13.02
CA ASP A 211 -7.54 29.19 -12.92
C ASP A 211 -6.68 27.94 -12.66
N TRP A 212 -6.84 27.29 -11.49
CA TRP A 212 -6.06 26.12 -11.11
C TRP A 212 -6.90 25.11 -10.32
N ASN A 213 -6.68 23.82 -10.61
CA ASN A 213 -7.28 22.71 -9.85
C ASN A 213 -6.25 21.99 -8.98
N SER A 214 -4.99 21.91 -9.47
CA SER A 214 -3.89 21.30 -8.71
C SER A 214 -2.62 22.12 -8.88
N LEU A 215 -1.97 22.47 -7.79
CA LEU A 215 -0.65 23.09 -7.77
C LEU A 215 0.27 22.30 -6.85
N ASN A 216 1.40 21.84 -7.38
CA ASN A 216 2.38 21.03 -6.67
C ASN A 216 3.71 21.79 -6.61
N ILE A 217 4.21 22.08 -5.41
CA ILE A 217 5.38 22.92 -5.16
C ILE A 217 6.39 22.15 -4.33
N TYR A 218 7.67 22.17 -4.74
CA TYR A 218 8.72 21.39 -4.07
C TYR A 218 9.93 22.25 -3.69
N PHE A 219 10.18 22.39 -2.39
CA PHE A 219 11.37 23.01 -1.81
C PHE A 219 12.47 21.97 -1.62
N THR A 220 13.00 21.44 -2.73
CA THR A 220 13.87 20.26 -2.74
C THR A 220 15.22 20.51 -2.08
N ARG A 221 15.80 21.73 -2.21
CA ARG A 221 17.07 22.12 -1.57
C ARG A 221 17.00 22.15 -0.04
N PHE A 222 15.80 22.10 0.55
CA PHE A 222 15.68 21.95 1.98
C PHE A 222 16.29 20.64 2.51
N SER A 223 16.33 19.59 1.67
CA SER A 223 17.06 18.35 2.00
C SER A 223 18.54 18.61 2.24
N ASP A 224 19.17 19.50 1.48
CA ASP A 224 20.59 19.85 1.63
C ASP A 224 20.85 20.55 2.98
N ILE A 225 19.92 21.42 3.36
CA ILE A 225 19.97 22.11 4.67
C ILE A 225 19.85 21.09 5.81
N VAL A 226 18.83 20.23 5.75
CA VAL A 226 18.61 19.24 6.82
C VAL A 226 19.83 18.31 6.95
N HIS A 227 20.34 17.82 5.83
CA HIS A 227 21.50 16.93 5.82
C HIS A 227 22.76 17.61 6.33
N THR A 228 23.03 18.86 5.88
CA THR A 228 24.25 19.59 6.22
C THR A 228 24.25 20.11 7.66
N PHE A 229 23.10 20.63 8.15
CA PHE A 229 23.04 21.39 9.41
C PHE A 229 22.48 20.60 10.59
N THR A 230 21.89 19.43 10.42
CA THR A 230 21.48 18.56 11.54
C THR A 230 22.63 18.25 12.51
N PRO A 231 23.87 17.96 12.07
CA PRO A 231 25.02 17.74 12.97
C PRO A 231 25.35 18.96 13.85
N TYR A 232 25.09 20.15 13.35
CA TYR A 232 25.33 21.40 14.11
C TYR A 232 24.19 21.69 15.10
N SER A 233 22.98 21.23 14.83
CA SER A 233 21.81 21.58 15.64
C SER A 233 21.51 20.61 16.79
N PHE A 234 21.81 19.31 16.63
CA PHE A 234 21.39 18.26 17.57
C PHE A 234 22.51 17.62 18.40
N SER A 235 23.76 17.79 18.05
CA SER A 235 24.82 17.03 18.71
C SER A 235 25.95 17.88 19.30
N LYS A 236 26.44 17.46 20.46
CA LYS A 236 27.82 17.76 20.88
C LYS A 236 28.77 16.91 20.06
N ASN A 237 28.76 17.05 18.73
CA ASN A 237 29.69 16.32 17.87
C ASN A 237 31.09 16.86 18.12
N LYS A 238 31.98 16.03 18.68
CA LYS A 238 33.38 16.37 19.00
C LYS A 238 34.21 16.66 17.74
N ASP A 239 33.74 16.20 16.58
CA ASP A 239 34.43 16.35 15.29
C ASP A 239 34.15 17.71 14.63
N ILE A 240 33.21 18.47 15.18
CA ILE A 240 32.89 19.83 14.68
C ILE A 240 33.60 20.87 15.55
N PRO A 241 34.46 21.72 14.96
CA PRO A 241 35.07 22.83 15.67
C PRO A 241 34.04 23.71 16.39
N ARG A 242 34.33 24.05 17.67
CA ARG A 242 33.37 24.77 18.53
C ARG A 242 32.87 26.08 17.90
N GLN A 243 33.74 26.79 17.19
CA GLN A 243 33.41 28.07 16.54
C GLN A 243 32.39 27.84 15.39
N LEU A 244 32.60 26.81 14.56
CA LEU A 244 31.63 26.43 13.50
C LEU A 244 30.28 25.98 14.07
N HIS A 245 30.33 25.19 15.15
CA HIS A 245 29.09 24.80 15.83
C HIS A 245 28.31 26.02 16.31
N GLN A 246 28.99 26.97 16.98
CA GLN A 246 28.35 28.19 17.47
C GLN A 246 27.75 29.04 16.31
N ALA A 247 28.47 29.15 15.19
CA ALA A 247 28.03 29.94 14.04
C ALA A 247 26.78 29.34 13.35
N PHE A 248 26.67 28.02 13.27
CA PHE A 248 25.65 27.35 12.44
C PHE A 248 24.56 26.59 13.18
N LYS A 249 24.57 26.51 14.51
CA LYS A 249 23.62 25.74 15.31
C LYS A 249 22.15 26.12 15.13
N GLU A 250 21.87 27.37 14.79
CA GLU A 250 20.50 27.90 14.62
C GLU A 250 20.00 27.86 13.16
N VAL A 251 20.87 27.55 12.19
CA VAL A 251 20.56 27.64 10.76
C VAL A 251 19.39 26.73 10.40
N LEU A 252 19.38 25.49 10.88
CA LEU A 252 18.29 24.56 10.60
C LEU A 252 16.94 25.12 11.04
N TYR A 253 16.89 25.70 12.24
CA TYR A 253 15.66 26.26 12.79
C TYR A 253 15.21 27.51 12.03
N LYS A 254 16.14 28.41 11.64
CA LYS A 254 15.85 29.58 10.81
C LYS A 254 15.28 29.19 9.44
N CYS A 255 15.79 28.10 8.82
CA CYS A 255 15.25 27.59 7.56
C CYS A 255 13.82 27.05 7.73
N TYR A 256 13.50 26.33 8.81
CA TYR A 256 12.12 25.92 9.09
C TYR A 256 11.20 27.13 9.30
N GLN A 257 11.63 28.16 10.02
CA GLN A 257 10.83 29.37 10.23
C GLN A 257 10.57 30.14 8.92
N LEU A 258 11.57 30.20 8.03
CA LEU A 258 11.40 30.79 6.71
C LEU A 258 10.35 30.02 5.88
N LEU A 259 10.44 28.69 5.85
CA LEU A 259 9.46 27.86 5.15
C LEU A 259 8.06 27.96 5.77
N ASP A 260 7.95 28.10 7.08
CA ASP A 260 6.68 28.35 7.76
C ASP A 260 6.05 29.69 7.35
N LYS A 261 6.86 30.78 7.25
CA LYS A 261 6.40 32.05 6.74
C LYS A 261 5.89 31.93 5.29
N MET A 262 6.67 31.27 4.42
CA MET A 262 6.28 31.01 3.04
C MET A 262 5.00 30.17 2.94
N LEU A 263 4.84 29.18 3.82
CA LEU A 263 3.59 28.41 3.93
C LEU A 263 2.40 29.33 4.24
N GLY A 264 2.54 30.27 5.18
CA GLY A 264 1.48 31.24 5.51
C GLY A 264 1.01 32.05 4.31
N GLU A 265 1.95 32.56 3.50
CA GLU A 265 1.67 33.30 2.25
C GLU A 265 0.94 32.43 1.21
N LEU A 266 1.37 31.18 1.04
CA LEU A 266 0.71 30.22 0.13
C LEU A 266 -0.69 29.84 0.60
N LEU A 267 -0.89 29.64 1.91
CA LEU A 267 -2.21 29.34 2.50
C LEU A 267 -3.19 30.49 2.29
N GLN A 268 -2.74 31.73 2.49
CA GLN A 268 -3.53 32.93 2.27
C GLN A 268 -3.99 33.05 0.81
N LYS A 269 -3.09 32.80 -0.14
CA LYS A 269 -3.39 32.88 -1.58
C LYS A 269 -4.24 31.74 -2.10
N ALA A 270 -4.04 30.53 -1.59
CA ALA A 270 -4.84 29.35 -1.98
C ALA A 270 -6.31 29.44 -1.52
N GLY A 271 -6.55 30.17 -0.42
CA GLY A 271 -7.86 30.34 0.20
C GLY A 271 -8.28 29.14 1.06
N GLU A 272 -9.41 29.33 1.77
CA GLU A 272 -9.89 28.32 2.72
C GLU A 272 -10.54 27.10 2.08
N ASP A 273 -11.03 27.24 0.84
CA ASP A 273 -11.70 26.16 0.12
C ASP A 273 -10.73 25.17 -0.54
N ALA A 274 -9.45 25.52 -0.61
CA ALA A 274 -8.43 24.63 -1.12
C ALA A 274 -8.08 23.53 -0.09
N ILE A 275 -7.98 22.29 -0.57
CA ILE A 275 -7.31 21.26 0.22
C ILE A 275 -5.81 21.49 0.13
N VAL A 276 -5.15 21.50 1.28
CA VAL A 276 -3.70 21.71 1.37
C VAL A 276 -3.03 20.48 1.95
N MET A 277 -2.00 19.98 1.28
CA MET A 277 -1.14 18.90 1.73
C MET A 277 0.28 19.43 1.92
N LEU A 278 0.79 19.44 3.14
CA LEU A 278 2.19 19.67 3.46
C LEU A 278 2.84 18.33 3.74
N LEU A 279 3.90 17.99 2.99
CA LEU A 279 4.51 16.66 3.09
C LEU A 279 6.03 16.67 2.89
N SER A 280 6.70 15.62 3.41
CA SER A 280 8.11 15.33 3.13
C SER A 280 8.31 13.89 2.69
N GLN A 281 9.37 13.66 1.91
CA GLN A 281 9.68 12.34 1.37
C GLN A 281 10.47 11.44 2.34
N GLY A 282 10.67 11.84 3.59
CA GLY A 282 11.37 11.14 4.64
C GLY A 282 11.92 12.11 5.67
N GLY A 283 12.34 11.60 6.81
CA GLY A 283 13.06 12.35 7.83
C GLY A 283 14.56 12.05 7.80
N LEU A 284 15.30 12.56 8.77
CA LEU A 284 16.73 12.29 8.95
C LEU A 284 16.98 11.67 10.34
N MET A 285 17.73 10.58 10.39
CA MET A 285 18.13 9.92 11.65
C MET A 285 19.64 9.94 11.84
N PRO A 286 20.13 10.02 13.10
CA PRO A 286 21.53 9.71 13.38
C PRO A 286 21.85 8.29 12.89
N HIS A 287 22.91 8.16 12.13
CA HIS A 287 23.37 6.85 11.65
C HIS A 287 23.85 6.00 12.85
N LYS A 288 23.03 5.07 13.29
CA LYS A 288 23.35 4.11 14.36
C LYS A 288 23.45 2.68 13.87
N SER A 289 22.98 2.39 12.65
CA SER A 289 23.16 1.06 12.10
C SER A 289 24.56 0.95 11.50
N TYR A 290 25.33 0.06 12.04
CA TYR A 290 26.62 -0.39 11.50
C TYR A 290 26.52 -0.88 10.04
N ILE A 291 25.31 -1.10 9.60
CA ILE A 291 24.92 -1.75 8.38
C ILE A 291 25.20 -0.87 7.16
N ASP A 292 24.88 0.41 7.21
CA ASP A 292 25.02 1.29 6.04
C ASP A 292 26.37 2.01 5.99
N LYS A 293 27.07 2.13 7.15
CA LYS A 293 28.48 2.58 7.19
C LYS A 293 29.43 1.70 6.38
N LEU A 294 29.13 0.41 6.30
CA LEU A 294 29.97 -0.57 5.58
C LEU A 294 29.64 -0.62 4.08
N ALA A 295 28.48 -0.09 3.66
CA ALA A 295 28.08 -0.23 2.28
C ALA A 295 28.64 0.88 1.37
N PHE A 296 28.35 2.16 1.64
CA PHE A 296 28.66 3.22 0.66
C PHE A 296 28.80 4.64 1.24
N ASN A 297 28.66 4.89 2.56
CA ASN A 297 28.55 6.25 3.06
C ASN A 297 29.30 6.49 4.38
N ASP A 298 30.18 7.49 4.40
CA ASP A 298 30.80 8.05 5.62
C ASP A 298 29.91 9.05 6.36
N SER A 299 28.65 9.22 5.91
CA SER A 299 27.75 10.17 6.55
C SER A 299 27.29 9.67 7.93
N THR A 300 27.23 10.58 8.88
CA THR A 300 26.79 10.29 10.25
C THR A 300 25.27 10.21 10.39
N TYR A 301 24.54 10.45 9.31
CA TYR A 301 23.07 10.50 9.26
C TYR A 301 22.52 9.81 8.03
N GLU A 302 21.36 9.21 8.19
CA GLU A 302 20.62 8.45 7.17
C GLU A 302 19.18 8.94 7.08
N TYR A 303 18.59 8.89 5.88
CA TYR A 303 17.17 9.09 5.71
C TYR A 303 16.38 7.98 6.40
N ASN A 304 15.34 8.35 7.13
CA ASN A 304 14.41 7.37 7.68
C ASN A 304 13.21 7.16 6.73
N THR A 305 12.51 6.05 6.92
CA THR A 305 11.33 5.69 6.14
C THR A 305 10.04 6.37 6.62
N GLN A 306 10.13 7.39 7.47
CA GLN A 306 9.00 8.15 7.99
C GLN A 306 9.14 9.62 7.61
N GLY A 307 8.30 10.07 6.71
CA GLY A 307 8.15 11.47 6.35
C GLY A 307 7.04 12.17 7.14
N LEU A 308 6.79 13.40 6.74
CA LEU A 308 5.74 14.27 7.26
C LEU A 308 4.53 14.23 6.32
N LEU A 309 3.32 14.24 6.86
CA LEU A 309 2.10 14.67 6.18
C LEU A 309 1.24 15.48 7.13
N ILE A 310 0.78 16.67 6.69
CA ILE A 310 -0.36 17.37 7.24
C ILE A 310 -1.31 17.63 6.07
N ILE A 311 -2.58 17.32 6.24
CA ILE A 311 -3.61 17.54 5.23
C ILE A 311 -4.79 18.29 5.85
N ARG A 312 -5.14 19.43 5.25
CA ARG A 312 -6.29 20.28 5.66
C ARG A 312 -7.28 20.39 4.51
N GLY A 313 -8.57 20.28 4.83
CA GLY A 313 -9.65 20.54 3.88
C GLY A 313 -11.00 20.53 4.57
N LYS A 314 -11.79 21.59 4.41
CA LYS A 314 -13.14 21.68 4.99
C LYS A 314 -13.94 20.42 4.63
N GLN A 315 -14.55 19.79 5.64
CA GLN A 315 -15.40 18.59 5.53
C GLN A 315 -14.68 17.28 5.14
N ALA A 316 -13.45 17.30 4.61
CA ALA A 316 -12.74 16.11 4.20
C ALA A 316 -11.81 15.57 5.29
N PHE A 317 -11.15 16.47 6.02
CA PHE A 317 -10.20 16.15 7.08
C PHE A 317 -10.46 17.06 8.27
N GLU A 318 -10.58 16.46 9.44
CA GLU A 318 -10.73 17.13 10.74
C GLU A 318 -9.43 16.96 11.53
N ARG A 319 -9.32 17.61 12.69
CA ARG A 319 -8.16 17.45 13.58
C ARG A 319 -8.07 16.01 14.06
N GLU A 320 -7.27 15.20 13.37
CA GLU A 320 -7.09 13.78 13.65
C GLU A 320 -5.66 13.30 13.32
N GLU A 321 -5.27 12.17 13.84
CA GLU A 321 -4.04 11.49 13.47
C GLU A 321 -4.37 10.33 12.52
N LEU A 322 -3.78 10.35 11.31
CA LEU A 322 -3.95 9.30 10.32
C LEU A 322 -2.82 8.27 10.46
N TYR A 323 -3.18 6.99 10.36
CA TYR A 323 -2.25 5.88 10.53
C TYR A 323 -2.12 5.05 9.26
N ALA A 324 -0.98 4.37 9.12
CA ALA A 324 -0.67 3.53 7.96
C ALA A 324 -0.80 4.28 6.62
N VAL A 325 -0.41 5.56 6.63
CA VAL A 325 -0.34 6.41 5.43
C VAL A 325 1.00 6.22 4.76
N THR A 326 1.00 6.07 3.44
CA THR A 326 2.21 5.85 2.65
C THR A 326 2.34 6.84 1.49
N ALA A 327 3.55 6.96 0.96
CA ALA A 327 3.85 7.76 -0.23
C ALA A 327 2.96 7.40 -1.44
N LEU A 328 2.53 6.15 -1.55
CA LEU A 328 1.66 5.64 -2.60
C LEU A 328 0.23 6.23 -2.55
N ASP A 329 -0.21 6.68 -1.38
CA ASP A 329 -1.58 7.11 -1.13
C ASP A 329 -1.87 8.54 -1.62
N ILE A 330 -0.84 9.38 -1.77
CA ILE A 330 -0.96 10.83 -2.01
C ILE A 330 -1.61 11.15 -3.36
N SER A 331 -1.07 10.62 -4.45
CA SER A 331 -1.64 10.85 -5.79
C SER A 331 -3.04 10.28 -5.93
N LEU A 332 -3.29 9.10 -5.36
CA LEU A 332 -4.60 8.47 -5.40
C LEU A 332 -5.65 9.27 -4.61
N THR A 333 -5.23 9.83 -3.45
CA THR A 333 -6.06 10.75 -2.66
C THR A 333 -6.42 11.99 -3.45
N THR A 334 -5.47 12.59 -4.16
CA THR A 334 -5.71 13.78 -4.99
C THR A 334 -6.71 13.49 -6.11
N ILE A 335 -6.56 12.36 -6.84
CA ILE A 335 -7.48 11.91 -7.90
C ILE A 335 -8.90 11.74 -7.32
N ALA A 336 -9.01 11.08 -6.16
CA ALA A 336 -10.28 10.83 -5.49
C ALA A 336 -10.98 12.12 -5.04
N LEU A 337 -10.24 13.05 -4.44
CA LEU A 337 -10.75 14.35 -3.98
C LEU A 337 -11.28 15.20 -5.14
N LEU A 338 -10.64 15.16 -6.29
CA LEU A 338 -11.06 15.85 -7.51
C LEU A 338 -12.21 15.14 -8.25
N GLY A 339 -12.66 13.98 -7.76
CA GLY A 339 -13.85 13.27 -8.28
C GLY A 339 -13.61 12.46 -9.54
N HIS A 340 -12.35 12.14 -9.85
CA HIS A 340 -11.98 11.28 -10.98
C HIS A 340 -12.05 9.79 -10.61
N PRO A 341 -12.25 8.89 -11.60
CA PRO A 341 -12.19 7.45 -11.39
C PRO A 341 -10.87 6.99 -10.81
N LEU A 342 -10.88 6.01 -9.93
CA LEU A 342 -9.66 5.47 -9.33
C LEU A 342 -8.99 4.47 -10.27
N PRO A 343 -7.70 4.63 -10.58
CA PRO A 343 -6.97 3.68 -11.41
C PRO A 343 -6.61 2.42 -10.61
N LYS A 344 -6.83 1.24 -11.23
CA LYS A 344 -6.53 -0.06 -10.61
C LYS A 344 -5.04 -0.38 -10.55
N ASP A 345 -4.24 0.26 -11.39
CA ASP A 345 -2.79 0.04 -11.50
C ASP A 345 -1.96 0.87 -10.52
N PHE A 346 -2.59 1.73 -9.70
CA PHE A 346 -1.94 2.40 -8.57
C PHE A 346 -1.80 1.44 -7.38
N ASP A 347 -0.77 1.65 -6.57
CA ASP A 347 -0.42 0.74 -5.48
C ASP A 347 -0.90 1.23 -4.10
N GLY A 348 -1.40 2.45 -4.02
CA GLY A 348 -1.90 3.08 -2.79
C GLY A 348 -3.40 2.91 -2.56
N LYS A 349 -3.89 3.61 -1.54
CA LYS A 349 -5.30 3.76 -1.20
C LYS A 349 -5.63 5.24 -0.96
N PRO A 350 -6.84 5.72 -1.28
CA PRO A 350 -7.20 7.10 -0.99
C PRO A 350 -7.36 7.34 0.51
N LEU A 351 -6.83 8.44 1.00
CA LEU A 351 -6.96 8.89 2.39
C LEU A 351 -8.27 9.68 2.54
N LEU A 352 -9.38 8.99 2.67
CA LEU A 352 -10.69 9.64 2.77
C LEU A 352 -11.48 9.08 3.96
N ALA A 353 -12.26 9.95 4.61
CA ALA A 353 -13.20 9.50 5.61
C ALA A 353 -14.23 8.54 5.00
N PRO A 354 -14.73 7.54 5.76
CA PRO A 354 -15.69 6.54 5.27
C PRO A 354 -16.92 7.12 4.57
N LYS A 355 -17.41 8.29 5.03
CA LYS A 355 -18.56 9.01 4.43
C LYS A 355 -18.38 9.41 2.96
N PHE A 356 -17.14 9.42 2.45
CA PHE A 356 -16.83 9.76 1.07
C PHE A 356 -16.62 8.54 0.17
N PHE A 357 -16.47 7.33 0.73
CA PHE A 357 -16.23 6.12 -0.06
C PHE A 357 -17.41 5.81 -1.01
N GLU A 358 -18.65 6.11 -0.61
CA GLU A 358 -19.83 5.94 -1.47
C GLU A 358 -19.81 6.83 -2.73
N ARG A 359 -19.02 7.90 -2.73
CA ARG A 359 -18.85 8.80 -3.87
C ARG A 359 -17.78 8.35 -4.85
N ILE A 360 -16.93 7.37 -4.47
CA ILE A 360 -15.77 6.90 -5.24
C ILE A 360 -16.03 5.50 -5.81
N ASN A 361 -17.13 5.34 -6.57
CA ASN A 361 -17.50 4.01 -7.11
C ASN A 361 -17.06 3.79 -8.55
N LYS A 362 -16.24 4.67 -9.11
CA LYS A 362 -15.77 4.52 -10.49
C LYS A 362 -14.30 4.14 -10.50
N PHE A 363 -14.01 3.06 -11.20
CA PHE A 363 -12.65 2.58 -11.41
C PHE A 363 -12.35 2.59 -12.91
N ILE A 364 -11.07 2.78 -13.22
CA ILE A 364 -10.52 2.68 -14.59
C ILE A 364 -9.27 1.80 -14.48
N ASP A 365 -8.92 1.12 -15.54
CA ASP A 365 -7.79 0.22 -15.48
C ASP A 365 -6.47 0.99 -15.34
N THR A 366 -6.29 2.06 -16.10
CA THR A 366 -5.09 2.91 -16.04
C THR A 366 -5.35 4.30 -16.64
N TYR A 367 -4.56 5.30 -16.23
CA TYR A 367 -4.45 6.60 -16.87
C TYR A 367 -3.26 6.70 -17.83
N GLU A 368 -2.45 5.63 -17.95
CA GLU A 368 -1.30 5.66 -18.86
C GLU A 368 -1.76 5.64 -20.33
N PRO A 369 -1.15 6.46 -21.20
CA PRO A 369 -1.41 6.42 -22.62
C PRO A 369 -1.00 5.07 -23.24
N GLU A 370 -1.70 4.58 -24.26
CA GLU A 370 -1.32 3.35 -24.96
C GLU A 370 0.10 3.38 -25.55
N ALA A 371 0.55 4.57 -25.99
CA ALA A 371 1.88 4.77 -26.54
C ALA A 371 3.02 4.67 -25.50
N SER A 372 2.74 4.69 -24.19
CA SER A 372 3.75 4.59 -23.11
C SER A 372 4.22 3.15 -22.85
N LYS A 373 3.64 2.16 -23.52
CA LYS A 373 4.05 0.75 -23.47
C LYS A 373 5.28 0.39 -24.31
N GLY A 374 5.90 1.38 -24.97
CA GLY A 374 7.12 1.25 -25.75
C GLY A 374 8.37 1.57 -24.93
N GLU A 375 9.49 0.93 -25.30
CA GLU A 375 10.81 1.05 -24.67
C GLU A 375 11.18 2.47 -24.27
N ALA A 376 11.72 2.64 -23.06
CA ALA A 376 12.31 3.90 -22.60
C ALA A 376 13.30 4.41 -23.66
N LYS A 377 13.05 5.59 -24.24
CA LYS A 377 13.96 6.20 -25.21
C LYS A 377 15.29 6.49 -24.51
N LYS A 378 16.24 5.63 -24.77
CA LYS A 378 17.63 5.75 -24.33
C LYS A 378 18.26 6.85 -25.15
N ASP A 379 18.43 8.01 -24.81
CA ASP A 379 19.45 8.97 -25.21
C ASP A 379 19.01 10.40 -24.83
N SER A 380 19.58 10.89 -23.77
CA SER A 380 19.64 12.31 -23.49
C SER A 380 21.08 12.65 -23.15
N PRO A 381 21.75 13.52 -23.91
CA PRO A 381 23.08 14.00 -23.59
C PRO A 381 22.99 15.08 -22.50
N LEU A 382 22.49 14.75 -21.31
CA LEU A 382 22.64 15.64 -20.19
C LEU A 382 24.07 15.52 -19.68
N VAL A 383 24.86 16.53 -19.89
CA VAL A 383 26.15 16.72 -19.23
C VAL A 383 25.86 17.37 -17.88
N ILE A 384 26.10 16.62 -16.81
CA ILE A 384 25.99 17.13 -15.45
C ILE A 384 27.06 18.20 -15.25
N SER A 385 26.68 19.37 -14.69
CA SER A 385 27.70 20.31 -14.24
C SER A 385 28.53 19.65 -13.13
N PRO A 386 29.87 19.84 -13.11
CA PRO A 386 30.73 19.31 -12.05
C PRO A 386 30.25 19.71 -10.65
N ASN A 387 29.55 20.83 -10.52
CA ASN A 387 28.98 21.30 -9.26
C ASN A 387 27.79 20.45 -8.79
N TYR A 388 26.96 19.96 -9.71
CA TYR A 388 25.83 19.08 -9.35
C TYR A 388 26.33 17.70 -8.90
N GLU A 389 27.30 17.13 -9.62
CA GLU A 389 27.92 15.85 -9.22
C GLU A 389 28.61 15.97 -7.87
N LYS A 390 29.41 17.02 -7.65
CA LYS A 390 30.05 17.31 -6.35
C LYS A 390 29.04 17.44 -5.22
N ARG A 391 27.90 18.07 -5.47
CA ARG A 391 26.79 18.17 -4.52
C ARG A 391 26.24 16.79 -4.17
N LEU A 392 25.95 15.94 -5.17
CA LEU A 392 25.47 14.57 -4.92
C LEU A 392 26.49 13.74 -4.15
N GLN A 393 27.79 13.92 -4.40
CA GLN A 393 28.87 13.28 -3.64
C GLN A 393 28.90 13.79 -2.20
N GLN A 394 28.80 15.10 -1.95
CA GLN A 394 28.79 15.70 -0.61
C GLN A 394 27.59 15.24 0.23
N LEU A 395 26.44 15.00 -0.40
CA LEU A 395 25.23 14.46 0.20
C LEU A 395 25.30 12.93 0.36
N GLY A 396 26.36 12.29 -0.12
CA GLY A 396 26.53 10.85 -0.08
C GLY A 396 25.61 10.07 -1.03
N TYR A 397 24.99 10.74 -1.99
CA TYR A 397 24.11 10.13 -2.99
C TYR A 397 24.87 9.43 -4.10
N VAL A 398 26.12 9.82 -4.32
CA VAL A 398 27.00 9.29 -5.36
C VAL A 398 28.37 9.03 -4.77
N THR A 399 28.92 7.84 -4.98
CA THR A 399 30.27 7.43 -4.53
C THR A 399 31.11 7.01 -5.72
N ASP A 400 32.40 6.78 -5.53
CA ASP A 400 33.32 6.23 -6.54
C ASP A 400 32.88 4.86 -7.10
N LYS A 401 31.93 4.21 -6.41
CA LYS A 401 31.36 2.90 -6.77
C LYS A 401 29.91 2.99 -7.23
N ILE A 402 29.60 4.00 -8.02
CA ILE A 402 28.23 4.35 -8.41
C ILE A 402 27.45 3.17 -9.00
N ALA A 403 28.05 2.39 -9.89
CA ALA A 403 27.37 1.26 -10.54
C ALA A 403 26.95 0.20 -9.50
N GLU A 404 27.82 -0.08 -8.51
CA GLU A 404 27.51 -1.03 -7.43
C GLU A 404 26.43 -0.49 -6.50
N GLN A 405 26.46 0.80 -6.21
CA GLN A 405 25.46 1.49 -5.41
C GLN A 405 24.08 1.47 -6.10
N GLN A 406 24.02 1.75 -7.38
CA GLN A 406 22.77 1.68 -8.16
C GLN A 406 22.17 0.27 -8.16
N GLU A 407 23.00 -0.74 -8.43
CA GLU A 407 22.58 -2.14 -8.40
C GLU A 407 22.10 -2.56 -6.99
N TYR A 408 22.81 -2.11 -5.97
CA TYR A 408 22.43 -2.34 -4.58
C TYR A 408 21.05 -1.74 -4.26
N PHE A 409 20.79 -0.48 -4.62
CA PHE A 409 19.49 0.15 -4.42
C PHE A 409 18.37 -0.55 -5.21
N LYS A 410 18.61 -0.94 -6.47
CA LYS A 410 17.66 -1.74 -7.24
C LYS A 410 17.33 -3.07 -6.55
N SER A 411 18.32 -3.72 -5.96
CA SER A 411 18.11 -4.97 -5.23
C SER A 411 17.22 -4.76 -3.99
N ARG A 412 17.43 -3.68 -3.22
CA ARG A 412 16.59 -3.35 -2.05
C ARG A 412 15.14 -3.08 -2.46
N VAL A 413 14.93 -2.32 -3.53
CA VAL A 413 13.58 -2.08 -4.07
C VAL A 413 12.89 -3.38 -4.48
N LYS A 414 13.59 -4.29 -5.15
CA LYS A 414 13.05 -5.60 -5.52
C LYS A 414 12.68 -6.44 -4.30
N ILE A 415 13.54 -6.45 -3.26
CA ILE A 415 13.25 -7.13 -1.99
C ILE A 415 11.98 -6.57 -1.34
N ALA A 416 11.88 -5.25 -1.24
CA ALA A 416 10.71 -4.56 -0.68
C ALA A 416 9.42 -4.84 -1.48
N SER A 417 9.56 -5.08 -2.79
CA SER A 417 8.44 -5.43 -3.69
C SER A 417 8.12 -6.94 -3.72
N GLY A 418 8.74 -7.76 -2.85
CA GLY A 418 8.49 -9.20 -2.80
C GLY A 418 9.19 -10.03 -3.89
N LEU A 419 10.11 -9.44 -4.66
CA LEU A 419 10.82 -10.09 -5.77
C LEU A 419 12.17 -10.68 -5.33
N GLN A 420 12.20 -11.34 -4.16
CA GLN A 420 13.40 -11.95 -3.61
C GLN A 420 14.12 -12.93 -4.55
N PRO A 421 13.41 -13.78 -5.34
CA PRO A 421 14.09 -14.71 -6.26
C PRO A 421 14.98 -14.00 -7.29
N GLU A 422 14.58 -12.83 -7.76
CA GLU A 422 15.32 -12.05 -8.76
C GLU A 422 16.58 -11.39 -8.22
N VAL A 423 16.69 -11.26 -6.90
CA VAL A 423 17.79 -10.57 -6.21
C VAL A 423 18.90 -11.53 -5.80
N ILE A 424 18.59 -12.79 -5.59
CA ILE A 424 19.54 -13.81 -5.11
C ILE A 424 20.83 -13.84 -5.97
N PRO A 425 20.78 -13.98 -7.32
CA PRO A 425 22.01 -14.03 -8.13
C PRO A 425 22.87 -12.79 -8.02
N TYR A 426 22.27 -11.65 -7.76
CA TYR A 426 22.97 -10.39 -7.57
C TYR A 426 23.67 -10.34 -6.20
N LEU A 427 22.95 -10.68 -5.13
CA LEU A 427 23.52 -10.73 -3.78
C LEU A 427 24.63 -11.77 -3.64
N GLU A 428 24.54 -12.90 -4.35
CA GLU A 428 25.59 -13.90 -4.45
C GLU A 428 26.88 -13.31 -5.06
N ARG A 429 26.76 -12.57 -6.17
CA ARG A 429 27.91 -11.88 -6.79
C ARG A 429 28.52 -10.86 -5.84
N LEU A 430 27.72 -10.05 -5.14
CA LEU A 430 28.20 -9.08 -4.16
C LEU A 430 28.90 -9.75 -3.00
N HIS A 431 28.30 -10.79 -2.43
CA HIS A 431 28.94 -11.53 -1.32
C HIS A 431 30.24 -12.21 -1.75
N LYS A 432 30.29 -12.77 -2.97
CA LYS A 432 31.54 -13.34 -3.53
C LYS A 432 32.62 -12.28 -3.70
N LYS A 433 32.26 -11.07 -4.14
CA LYS A 433 33.19 -9.95 -4.31
C LYS A 433 33.65 -9.36 -2.97
N TYR A 434 32.76 -9.35 -1.98
CA TYR A 434 33.00 -8.76 -0.65
C TYR A 434 32.66 -9.76 0.47
N PRO A 435 33.41 -10.87 0.61
CA PRO A 435 33.05 -11.95 1.54
C PRO A 435 33.09 -11.56 3.02
N LYS A 436 33.85 -10.51 3.36
CA LYS A 436 33.92 -9.95 4.72
C LYS A 436 32.78 -8.97 5.04
N ASN A 437 31.95 -8.60 4.07
CA ASN A 437 30.79 -7.76 4.30
C ASN A 437 29.61 -8.64 4.75
N SER A 438 29.44 -8.74 6.07
CA SER A 438 28.38 -9.53 6.70
C SER A 438 26.97 -9.09 6.30
N TRP A 439 26.83 -7.85 5.88
CA TRP A 439 25.55 -7.29 5.49
C TRP A 439 25.04 -7.87 4.15
N TYR A 440 25.89 -8.01 3.13
CA TYR A 440 25.50 -8.69 1.89
C TYR A 440 25.10 -10.14 2.12
N GLY A 441 25.87 -10.84 2.95
CA GLY A 441 25.53 -12.21 3.34
C GLY A 441 24.26 -12.30 4.16
N GLY A 442 24.00 -11.36 5.06
CA GLY A 442 22.75 -11.28 5.85
C GLY A 442 21.52 -11.05 4.96
N ARG A 443 21.60 -10.14 3.98
CA ARG A 443 20.52 -9.93 3.00
C ARG A 443 20.31 -11.14 2.10
N LEU A 444 21.38 -11.78 1.67
CA LEU A 444 21.30 -13.01 0.89
C LEU A 444 20.62 -14.13 1.69
N ALA A 445 21.00 -14.32 2.95
CA ALA A 445 20.34 -15.25 3.84
C ALA A 445 18.85 -14.96 4.03
N GLY A 446 18.48 -13.67 4.21
CA GLY A 446 17.09 -13.24 4.27
C GLY A 446 16.31 -13.55 3.00
N SER A 447 16.91 -13.35 1.82
CA SER A 447 16.30 -13.68 0.53
C SER A 447 16.14 -15.18 0.32
N TYR A 448 17.10 -15.98 0.75
CA TYR A 448 16.98 -17.44 0.76
C TYR A 448 15.84 -17.92 1.68
N LEU A 449 15.67 -17.31 2.86
CA LEU A 449 14.55 -17.62 3.75
C LEU A 449 13.21 -17.28 3.11
N ALA A 450 13.08 -16.08 2.55
CA ALA A 450 11.86 -15.63 1.91
C ALA A 450 11.44 -16.50 0.70
N THR A 451 12.41 -17.18 0.09
CA THR A 451 12.20 -18.11 -1.03
C THR A 451 12.20 -19.58 -0.61
N ASN A 452 12.10 -19.86 0.69
CA ASN A 452 12.08 -21.20 1.29
C ASN A 452 13.35 -22.05 1.01
N GLN A 453 14.47 -21.39 0.76
CA GLN A 453 15.78 -22.04 0.56
C GLN A 453 16.51 -22.13 1.92
N ILE A 454 15.96 -22.89 2.87
CA ILE A 454 16.38 -22.91 4.27
C ILE A 454 17.84 -23.31 4.44
N LYS A 455 18.31 -24.33 3.73
CA LYS A 455 19.69 -24.80 3.82
C LYS A 455 20.70 -23.72 3.43
N GLN A 456 20.48 -23.05 2.29
CA GLN A 456 21.36 -21.95 1.84
C GLN A 456 21.33 -20.76 2.83
N ALA A 457 20.16 -20.47 3.42
CA ALA A 457 20.05 -19.43 4.44
C ALA A 457 20.87 -19.76 5.70
N VAL A 458 20.81 -21.00 6.18
CA VAL A 458 21.61 -21.46 7.33
C VAL A 458 23.10 -21.36 7.03
N ASP A 459 23.55 -21.96 5.90
CA ASP A 459 24.95 -21.96 5.50
C ASP A 459 25.51 -20.53 5.34
N MET A 460 24.68 -19.61 4.83
CA MET A 460 25.07 -18.20 4.68
C MET A 460 25.15 -17.49 6.02
N LEU A 461 24.15 -17.66 6.89
CA LEU A 461 24.17 -17.04 8.22
C LEU A 461 25.29 -17.55 9.08
N ASP A 462 25.64 -18.85 9.01
CA ASP A 462 26.76 -19.42 9.72
C ASP A 462 28.09 -18.78 9.33
N LYS A 463 28.25 -18.42 8.06
CA LYS A 463 29.43 -17.71 7.57
C LYS A 463 29.50 -16.26 8.03
N VAL A 464 28.38 -15.54 8.04
CA VAL A 464 28.39 -14.08 8.25
C VAL A 464 28.16 -13.65 9.69
N VAL A 465 27.54 -14.46 10.53
CA VAL A 465 27.33 -14.14 11.97
C VAL A 465 28.64 -13.98 12.71
N HIS A 466 29.68 -14.75 12.38
CA HIS A 466 30.98 -14.61 13.00
C HIS A 466 31.70 -13.34 12.59
N ILE A 467 31.47 -12.85 11.37
CA ILE A 467 32.06 -11.62 10.85
C ILE A 467 31.32 -10.39 11.40
N GLY A 468 29.97 -10.47 11.45
CA GLY A 468 29.10 -9.41 11.90
C GLY A 468 28.51 -9.65 13.29
N HIS A 469 29.32 -10.15 14.24
CA HIS A 469 28.85 -10.50 15.60
C HIS A 469 28.26 -9.31 16.38
N GLU A 470 28.52 -8.08 15.94
CA GLU A 470 27.97 -6.86 16.52
C GLU A 470 26.61 -6.47 15.91
N ILE A 471 26.17 -7.15 14.83
CA ILE A 471 24.96 -6.81 14.10
C ILE A 471 23.79 -7.59 14.70
N PRO A 472 22.89 -6.94 15.47
CA PRO A 472 21.84 -7.63 16.20
C PRO A 472 20.81 -8.28 15.26
N GLU A 473 20.56 -7.71 14.08
CA GLU A 473 19.62 -8.24 13.07
C GLU A 473 20.04 -9.62 12.55
N LEU A 474 21.35 -9.89 12.40
CA LEU A 474 21.86 -11.20 12.00
C LEU A 474 21.56 -12.26 13.06
N HIS A 475 21.69 -11.90 14.34
CA HIS A 475 21.36 -12.78 15.45
C HIS A 475 19.84 -13.01 15.55
N ILE A 476 19.02 -11.99 15.32
CA ILE A 476 17.55 -12.16 15.25
C ILE A 476 17.19 -13.11 14.13
N LEU A 477 17.75 -12.92 12.93
CA LEU A 477 17.49 -13.78 11.78
C LEU A 477 17.88 -15.23 12.06
N ARG A 478 19.05 -15.45 12.68
CA ARG A 478 19.51 -16.78 13.09
C ARG A 478 18.63 -17.38 14.18
N GLY A 479 18.18 -16.57 15.13
CA GLY A 479 17.23 -16.97 16.16
C GLY A 479 15.91 -17.45 15.54
N ASN A 480 15.39 -16.71 14.56
CA ASN A 480 14.18 -17.09 13.82
C ASN A 480 14.35 -18.40 13.04
N LEU A 481 15.53 -18.65 12.45
CA LEU A 481 15.84 -19.94 11.84
C LEU A 481 15.82 -21.09 12.85
N PHE A 482 16.45 -20.91 14.01
CA PHE A 482 16.39 -21.92 15.06
C PHE A 482 14.97 -22.19 15.55
N LEU A 483 14.07 -21.19 15.52
CA LEU A 483 12.64 -21.41 15.78
C LEU A 483 11.98 -22.32 14.75
N MET A 484 12.29 -22.12 13.45
CA MET A 484 11.77 -22.98 12.39
C MET A 484 12.25 -24.42 12.53
N GLU A 485 13.47 -24.61 13.06
CA GLU A 485 14.07 -25.91 13.38
C GLU A 485 13.64 -26.45 14.76
N MET A 486 12.74 -25.79 15.47
CA MET A 486 12.30 -26.12 16.83
C MET A 486 13.43 -26.14 17.89
N LYS A 487 14.57 -25.49 17.60
CA LYS A 487 15.74 -25.41 18.51
C LYS A 487 15.62 -24.20 19.45
N TYR A 488 14.62 -24.21 20.33
CA TYR A 488 14.24 -23.07 21.16
C TYR A 488 15.36 -22.49 22.04
N ARG A 489 16.23 -23.36 22.63
CA ARG A 489 17.37 -22.90 23.45
C ARG A 489 18.40 -22.14 22.61
N SER A 490 18.64 -22.61 21.39
CA SER A 490 19.58 -21.94 20.47
C SER A 490 19.01 -20.61 19.98
N ALA A 491 17.70 -20.54 19.70
CA ALA A 491 17.01 -19.31 19.36
C ALA A 491 17.14 -18.28 20.49
N ALA A 492 16.85 -18.66 21.74
CA ALA A 492 16.98 -17.77 22.90
C ALA A 492 18.41 -17.20 23.04
N LYS A 493 19.45 -18.04 22.89
CA LYS A 493 20.85 -17.56 22.91
C LYS A 493 21.14 -16.49 21.86
N GLN A 494 20.56 -16.63 20.67
CA GLN A 494 20.77 -15.63 19.61
C GLN A 494 20.06 -14.32 19.95
N TYR A 495 18.85 -14.37 20.50
CA TYR A 495 18.16 -13.16 20.96
C TYR A 495 18.88 -12.47 22.11
N ASP A 496 19.50 -13.22 23.04
CA ASP A 496 20.33 -12.64 24.10
C ASP A 496 21.58 -11.92 23.55
N ILE A 497 22.17 -12.43 22.46
CA ILE A 497 23.28 -11.77 21.79
C ILE A 497 22.78 -10.50 21.07
N ALA A 498 21.63 -10.59 20.41
CA ALA A 498 21.02 -9.45 19.78
C ALA A 498 20.70 -8.33 20.79
N ASP A 499 20.16 -8.64 21.99
CA ASP A 499 19.91 -7.67 23.08
C ASP A 499 21.18 -6.92 23.52
N LYS A 500 22.30 -7.62 23.66
CA LYS A 500 23.56 -7.00 24.07
C LYS A 500 24.03 -5.92 23.08
N ASN A 501 23.72 -6.10 21.81
CA ASN A 501 24.16 -5.22 20.73
C ASN A 501 23.06 -4.25 20.24
N ALA A 502 21.82 -4.39 20.72
CA ALA A 502 20.65 -3.69 20.19
C ALA A 502 20.67 -2.16 20.43
N GLY A 503 21.26 -1.70 21.52
CA GLY A 503 21.33 -0.26 21.86
C GLY A 503 19.94 0.37 21.98
N LYS A 504 19.70 1.47 21.23
CA LYS A 504 18.42 2.19 21.16
C LYS A 504 17.83 2.16 19.73
N ILE A 505 18.00 1.05 19.01
CA ILE A 505 17.51 0.91 17.64
C ILE A 505 16.00 0.64 17.68
N PRO A 506 15.14 1.49 17.08
CA PRO A 506 13.71 1.29 17.04
C PRO A 506 13.31 -0.02 16.34
N ASN A 507 12.25 -0.65 16.81
CA ASN A 507 11.68 -1.92 16.33
C ASN A 507 12.53 -3.18 16.55
N LEU A 508 13.72 -3.06 17.10
CA LEU A 508 14.59 -4.21 17.31
C LEU A 508 14.13 -5.06 18.50
N TYR A 509 13.79 -4.40 19.60
CA TYR A 509 13.27 -5.09 20.78
C TYR A 509 11.90 -5.71 20.53
N SER A 510 11.07 -5.14 19.63
CA SER A 510 9.83 -5.79 19.20
C SER A 510 10.11 -7.13 18.52
N GLN A 511 11.09 -7.21 17.62
CA GLN A 511 11.46 -8.45 16.95
C GLN A 511 11.98 -9.52 17.93
N ILE A 512 12.81 -9.11 18.90
CA ILE A 512 13.28 -10.00 19.97
C ILE A 512 12.10 -10.49 20.81
N ALA A 513 11.18 -9.59 21.17
CA ALA A 513 9.99 -9.91 21.96
C ALA A 513 9.08 -10.92 21.25
N GLU A 514 8.85 -10.72 19.94
CA GLU A 514 8.08 -11.65 19.11
C GLU A 514 8.74 -13.04 19.05
N GLY A 515 10.07 -13.08 18.94
CA GLY A 515 10.84 -14.31 19.02
C GLY A 515 10.60 -15.04 20.33
N TYR A 516 10.68 -14.35 21.47
CA TYR A 516 10.41 -14.92 22.79
C TYR A 516 8.94 -15.33 22.96
N ALA A 517 7.99 -14.58 22.41
CA ALA A 517 6.57 -14.95 22.43
C ALA A 517 6.32 -16.27 21.68
N LYS A 518 6.96 -16.48 20.51
CA LYS A 518 6.83 -17.72 19.73
C LYS A 518 7.35 -18.96 20.49
N ILE A 519 8.35 -18.80 21.34
CA ILE A 519 8.85 -19.89 22.21
C ILE A 519 8.17 -19.91 23.61
N GLN A 520 7.10 -19.17 23.77
CA GLN A 520 6.28 -19.07 24.97
C GLN A 520 7.06 -18.57 26.22
N GLN A 521 8.17 -17.89 26.03
CA GLN A 521 8.89 -17.22 27.12
C GLN A 521 8.27 -15.83 27.38
N TRP A 522 7.04 -15.87 27.88
CA TRP A 522 6.16 -14.71 28.01
C TRP A 522 6.74 -13.55 28.82
N ASN A 523 7.44 -13.85 29.90
CA ASN A 523 8.04 -12.81 30.74
C ASN A 523 9.14 -12.04 30.03
N LEU A 524 9.93 -12.73 29.20
CA LEU A 524 10.93 -12.08 28.36
C LEU A 524 10.28 -11.29 27.22
N ALA A 525 9.27 -11.86 26.58
CA ALA A 525 8.52 -11.14 25.56
C ALA A 525 7.93 -9.82 26.12
N GLU A 526 7.27 -9.86 27.28
CA GLU A 526 6.75 -8.67 27.96
C GLU A 526 7.85 -7.66 28.28
N LYS A 527 9.00 -8.13 28.82
CA LYS A 527 10.15 -7.28 29.13
C LYS A 527 10.64 -6.52 27.89
N TYR A 528 10.79 -7.21 26.77
CA TYR A 528 11.34 -6.60 25.55
C TYR A 528 10.32 -5.72 24.83
N PHE A 529 9.03 -6.04 24.84
CA PHE A 529 8.00 -5.09 24.37
C PHE A 529 8.00 -3.80 25.20
N LYS A 530 8.15 -3.89 26.54
CA LYS A 530 8.26 -2.69 27.39
C LYS A 530 9.52 -1.86 27.07
N LYS A 531 10.66 -2.51 26.85
CA LYS A 531 11.88 -1.82 26.39
C LYS A 531 11.67 -1.08 25.06
N GLU A 532 10.96 -1.69 24.11
CA GLU A 532 10.65 -1.04 22.84
C GLU A 532 9.73 0.17 23.03
N ILE A 533 8.71 0.03 23.87
CA ILE A 533 7.77 1.11 24.19
C ILE A 533 8.48 2.32 24.79
N GLU A 534 9.49 2.12 25.63
CA GLU A 534 10.31 3.20 26.22
C GLU A 534 11.13 3.97 25.15
N ILE A 535 11.56 3.29 24.08
CA ILE A 535 12.39 3.86 23.02
C ILE A 535 11.52 4.43 21.90
N ASN A 536 10.50 3.69 21.51
CA ASN A 536 9.63 3.95 20.37
C ASN A 536 8.19 3.52 20.68
N PRO A 537 7.42 4.37 21.38
CA PRO A 537 6.02 4.08 21.70
C PRO A 537 5.17 4.06 20.41
N HIS A 538 5.00 2.89 19.82
CA HIS A 538 4.29 2.68 18.57
C HIS A 538 3.05 1.80 18.78
N PRO A 539 1.89 2.10 18.15
CA PRO A 539 0.66 1.34 18.35
C PRO A 539 0.81 -0.16 18.06
N SER A 540 1.61 -0.55 17.06
CA SER A 540 1.86 -1.97 16.79
C SER A 540 2.57 -2.68 17.96
N THR A 541 3.48 -2.00 18.66
CA THR A 541 4.19 -2.58 19.80
C THR A 541 3.25 -2.81 20.98
N TYR A 542 2.38 -1.83 21.26
CA TYR A 542 1.33 -2.00 22.29
C TYR A 542 0.37 -3.12 21.92
N PHE A 543 -0.03 -3.22 20.66
CA PHE A 543 -0.91 -4.29 20.16
C PHE A 543 -0.24 -5.67 20.25
N SER A 544 1.04 -5.80 19.92
CA SER A 544 1.80 -7.06 20.06
C SER A 544 1.93 -7.47 21.53
N LEU A 545 2.16 -6.49 22.43
CA LEU A 545 2.15 -6.75 23.87
C LEU A 545 0.78 -7.23 24.35
N ALA A 546 -0.30 -6.56 23.94
CA ALA A 546 -1.66 -6.97 24.24
C ALA A 546 -1.96 -8.38 23.71
N SER A 547 -1.56 -8.68 22.48
CA SER A 547 -1.72 -10.00 21.85
C SER A 547 -1.03 -11.10 22.64
N THR A 548 0.14 -10.80 23.24
CA THR A 548 0.85 -11.72 24.14
C THR A 548 -0.01 -12.06 25.38
N PHE A 549 -0.70 -11.07 25.96
CA PHE A 549 -1.62 -11.31 27.08
C PHE A 549 -2.88 -12.07 26.64
N LEU A 550 -3.43 -11.77 25.46
CA LEU A 550 -4.59 -12.46 24.89
C LEU A 550 -4.32 -13.95 24.67
N GLN A 551 -3.15 -14.31 24.12
CA GLN A 551 -2.73 -15.71 23.95
C GLN A 551 -2.67 -16.48 25.28
N ARG A 552 -2.36 -15.77 26.37
CA ARG A 552 -2.33 -16.31 27.74
C ARG A 552 -3.69 -16.26 28.45
N LYS A 553 -4.76 -15.83 27.76
CA LYS A 553 -6.10 -15.59 28.31
C LYS A 553 -6.12 -14.59 29.48
N MET A 554 -5.17 -13.66 29.52
CA MET A 554 -5.03 -12.64 30.57
C MET A 554 -5.72 -11.33 30.15
N MET A 555 -7.01 -11.37 29.90
CA MET A 555 -7.80 -10.29 29.30
C MET A 555 -7.65 -8.95 30.03
N LYS A 556 -7.73 -8.95 31.37
CA LYS A 556 -7.57 -7.73 32.17
C LYS A 556 -6.19 -7.07 31.99
N LYS A 557 -5.13 -7.85 31.76
CA LYS A 557 -3.78 -7.30 31.51
C LYS A 557 -3.62 -6.77 30.08
N ALA A 558 -4.42 -7.24 29.13
CA ALA A 558 -4.41 -6.76 27.76
C ALA A 558 -5.03 -5.36 27.61
N ILE A 559 -6.03 -5.02 28.45
CA ILE A 559 -6.82 -3.80 28.36
C ILE A 559 -5.93 -2.54 28.28
N PRO A 560 -4.99 -2.26 29.22
CA PRO A 560 -4.20 -1.01 29.17
C PRO A 560 -3.38 -0.87 27.89
N SER A 561 -2.85 -1.99 27.37
CA SER A 561 -2.08 -1.98 26.11
C SER A 561 -2.99 -1.76 24.90
N LEU A 562 -4.21 -2.32 24.90
CA LEU A 562 -5.20 -2.08 23.86
C LEU A 562 -5.72 -0.64 23.89
N GLU A 563 -5.95 -0.06 25.08
CA GLU A 563 -6.32 1.35 25.23
C GLU A 563 -5.24 2.27 24.65
N LYS A 564 -3.97 2.02 24.94
CA LYS A 564 -2.88 2.76 24.31
C LYS A 564 -2.79 2.51 22.80
N THR A 565 -3.11 1.31 22.34
CA THR A 565 -3.17 1.03 20.90
C THR A 565 -4.23 1.88 20.21
N VAL A 566 -5.45 1.92 20.75
CA VAL A 566 -6.56 2.67 20.12
C VAL A 566 -6.45 4.19 20.33
N GLU A 567 -5.80 4.63 21.41
CA GLU A 567 -5.43 6.03 21.59
C GLU A 567 -4.46 6.52 20.52
N LEU A 568 -3.43 5.72 20.21
CA LEU A 568 -2.41 6.02 19.20
C LEU A 568 -2.85 5.69 17.77
N ALA A 569 -3.80 4.78 17.60
CA ALA A 569 -4.31 4.31 16.31
C ALA A 569 -5.83 4.12 16.33
N PRO A 570 -6.63 5.21 16.41
CA PRO A 570 -8.09 5.15 16.51
C PRO A 570 -8.76 4.40 15.35
N ALA A 571 -8.14 4.40 14.17
CA ALA A 571 -8.65 3.69 12.98
C ALA A 571 -8.38 2.17 13.00
N MET A 572 -7.67 1.65 14.01
CA MET A 572 -7.31 0.23 14.09
C MET A 572 -8.48 -0.62 14.62
N SER A 573 -9.41 -0.96 13.74
CA SER A 573 -10.64 -1.70 14.06
C SER A 573 -10.38 -3.00 14.85
N VAL A 574 -9.33 -3.75 14.52
CA VAL A 574 -8.98 -5.00 15.21
C VAL A 574 -8.60 -4.76 16.69
N ALA A 575 -7.95 -3.64 16.99
CA ALA A 575 -7.59 -3.29 18.37
C ALA A 575 -8.84 -2.92 19.19
N TRP A 576 -9.75 -2.15 18.62
CA TRP A 576 -11.06 -1.86 19.21
C TRP A 576 -11.89 -3.12 19.47
N TYR A 577 -11.90 -4.06 18.51
CA TYR A 577 -12.58 -5.34 18.66
C TYR A 577 -12.02 -6.14 19.85
N HIS A 578 -10.68 -6.26 19.95
CA HIS A 578 -10.07 -6.96 21.07
C HIS A 578 -10.31 -6.24 22.41
N LEU A 579 -10.28 -4.89 22.41
CA LEU A 579 -10.59 -4.10 23.60
C LEU A 579 -12.04 -4.35 24.07
N GLY A 580 -13.00 -4.31 23.14
CA GLY A 580 -14.39 -4.62 23.43
C GLY A 580 -14.59 -6.05 23.96
N SER A 581 -13.92 -7.03 23.36
CA SER A 581 -13.95 -8.41 23.79
C SER A 581 -13.37 -8.62 25.21
N CYS A 582 -12.26 -7.94 25.51
CA CYS A 582 -11.65 -7.97 26.85
C CYS A 582 -12.55 -7.33 27.91
N ARG A 583 -13.12 -6.17 27.61
CA ARG A 583 -14.05 -5.45 28.52
C ARG A 583 -15.33 -6.25 28.75
N MET A 584 -15.87 -6.90 27.73
CA MET A 584 -17.03 -7.79 27.87
C MET A 584 -16.74 -8.93 28.86
N GLN A 585 -15.57 -9.57 28.77
CA GLN A 585 -15.16 -10.61 29.72
C GLN A 585 -14.84 -10.06 31.13
N ALA A 586 -14.48 -8.80 31.24
CA ALA A 586 -14.28 -8.13 32.53
C ALA A 586 -15.59 -7.67 33.17
N GLY A 587 -16.73 -7.80 32.49
CA GLY A 587 -18.06 -7.35 32.98
C GLY A 587 -18.32 -5.85 32.73
N GLU A 588 -17.47 -5.18 31.98
CA GLU A 588 -17.56 -3.75 31.63
C GLU A 588 -18.42 -3.56 30.37
N TYR A 589 -19.69 -3.95 30.42
CA TYR A 589 -20.54 -4.16 29.26
C TYR A 589 -20.78 -2.89 28.42
N GLN A 590 -21.00 -1.72 29.06
CA GLN A 590 -21.19 -0.48 28.33
C GLN A 590 -19.90 -0.08 27.58
N ALA A 591 -18.77 -0.09 28.28
CA ALA A 591 -17.49 0.21 27.66
C ALA A 591 -17.08 -0.79 26.58
N ALA A 592 -17.53 -2.07 26.70
CA ALA A 592 -17.35 -3.08 25.68
C ALA A 592 -18.18 -2.75 24.41
N ALA A 593 -19.43 -2.30 24.59
CA ALA A 593 -20.29 -1.92 23.49
C ALA A 593 -19.73 -0.68 22.76
N ASP A 594 -19.28 0.34 23.50
CA ASP A 594 -18.66 1.53 22.94
C ASP A 594 -17.42 1.18 22.10
N ALA A 595 -16.56 0.30 22.61
CA ALA A 595 -15.38 -0.17 21.88
C ALA A 595 -15.75 -0.97 20.62
N LEU A 596 -16.78 -1.82 20.67
CA LEU A 596 -17.23 -2.56 19.48
C LEU A 596 -17.94 -1.68 18.46
N GLU A 597 -18.62 -0.61 18.85
CA GLU A 597 -19.17 0.37 17.90
C GLU A 597 -18.05 1.16 17.21
N GLU A 598 -16.98 1.55 17.93
CA GLU A 598 -15.80 2.14 17.27
C GLU A 598 -15.10 1.13 16.36
N ALA A 599 -15.01 -0.15 16.75
CA ALA A 599 -14.52 -1.21 15.85
C ALA A 599 -15.36 -1.31 14.58
N LYS A 600 -16.70 -1.29 14.68
CA LYS A 600 -17.63 -1.35 13.56
C LYS A 600 -17.48 -0.15 12.62
N LYS A 601 -17.39 1.06 13.17
CA LYS A 601 -17.20 2.31 12.43
C LYS A 601 -15.94 2.30 11.57
N ASN A 602 -14.86 1.73 12.09
CA ASN A 602 -13.54 1.71 11.44
C ASN A 602 -13.27 0.41 10.65
N ASN A 603 -14.19 -0.56 10.68
CA ASN A 603 -13.96 -1.88 10.10
C ASN A 603 -14.16 -1.91 8.59
N ARG A 604 -13.22 -2.58 7.89
CA ARG A 604 -13.28 -2.87 6.44
C ARG A 604 -13.16 -4.36 6.13
N ASP A 605 -12.89 -5.18 7.14
CA ASP A 605 -12.80 -6.64 6.99
C ASP A 605 -14.18 -7.27 7.24
N PRO A 606 -14.81 -7.91 6.25
CA PRO A 606 -16.11 -8.54 6.40
C PRO A 606 -16.15 -9.62 7.50
N ARG A 607 -15.03 -10.36 7.72
CA ARG A 607 -14.97 -11.41 8.76
C ARG A 607 -14.95 -10.79 10.15
N LEU A 608 -14.12 -9.77 10.34
CA LEU A 608 -14.09 -9.01 11.59
C LEU A 608 -15.43 -8.32 11.82
N GLY A 609 -16.07 -7.79 10.76
CA GLY A 609 -17.39 -7.17 10.82
C GLY A 609 -18.46 -8.11 11.37
N GLN A 610 -18.47 -9.38 10.95
CA GLN A 610 -19.37 -10.39 11.49
C GLN A 610 -19.14 -10.66 12.99
N GLN A 611 -17.88 -10.74 13.40
CA GLN A 611 -17.53 -10.95 14.81
C GLN A 611 -17.94 -9.76 15.69
N ILE A 612 -17.67 -8.53 15.20
CA ILE A 612 -18.10 -7.29 15.88
C ILE A 612 -19.61 -7.27 16.04
N GLN A 613 -20.34 -7.56 14.96
CA GLN A 613 -21.80 -7.57 14.97
C GLN A 613 -22.36 -8.60 15.96
N GLN A 614 -21.80 -9.81 15.99
CA GLN A 614 -22.18 -10.83 16.97
C GLN A 614 -21.95 -10.38 18.41
N GLY A 615 -20.78 -9.77 18.67
CA GLY A 615 -20.45 -9.24 20.00
C GLY A 615 -21.43 -8.15 20.45
N LEU A 616 -21.79 -7.21 19.57
CA LEU A 616 -22.76 -6.16 19.83
C LEU A 616 -24.17 -6.72 20.10
N ILE A 617 -24.62 -7.71 19.31
CA ILE A 617 -25.93 -8.37 19.52
C ILE A 617 -26.00 -9.00 20.91
N VAL A 618 -24.95 -9.74 21.32
CA VAL A 618 -24.88 -10.36 22.66
C VAL A 618 -24.93 -9.29 23.75
N LEU A 619 -24.12 -8.22 23.64
CA LEU A 619 -24.10 -7.14 24.63
C LEU A 619 -25.45 -6.44 24.74
N TYR A 620 -26.07 -6.07 23.64
CA TYR A 620 -27.34 -5.34 23.63
C TYR A 620 -28.52 -6.20 24.06
N ARG A 621 -28.52 -7.49 23.75
CA ARG A 621 -29.59 -8.42 24.11
C ARG A 621 -29.48 -8.89 25.55
N ASP A 622 -28.28 -9.32 25.97
CA ASP A 622 -28.12 -10.14 27.20
C ASP A 622 -27.64 -9.30 28.40
N HIS A 623 -27.04 -8.12 28.15
CA HIS A 623 -26.41 -7.31 29.20
C HIS A 623 -26.89 -5.86 29.29
N LEU A 624 -27.34 -5.25 28.21
CA LEU A 624 -27.67 -3.82 28.16
C LEU A 624 -29.16 -3.54 27.84
N ASP A 625 -29.96 -4.58 27.53
CA ASP A 625 -31.38 -4.50 27.14
C ASP A 625 -31.73 -3.39 26.11
N ARG A 626 -30.88 -3.21 25.08
CA ARG A 626 -30.98 -2.19 24.04
C ARG A 626 -31.70 -2.73 22.79
N LYS A 627 -33.02 -2.97 22.91
CA LYS A 627 -33.88 -3.44 21.80
C LYS A 627 -33.89 -2.50 20.61
N ASP A 628 -33.76 -1.19 20.85
CA ASP A 628 -33.63 -0.16 19.84
C ASP A 628 -32.42 -0.41 18.92
N LYS A 629 -31.26 -0.71 19.49
CA LYS A 629 -30.02 -0.99 18.76
C LYS A 629 -30.10 -2.30 17.98
N ILE A 630 -30.69 -3.33 18.55
CA ILE A 630 -30.90 -4.60 17.84
C ILE A 630 -31.77 -4.40 16.61
N LYS A 631 -32.86 -3.64 16.72
CA LYS A 631 -33.73 -3.32 15.60
C LYS A 631 -33.01 -2.51 14.52
N GLU A 632 -32.25 -1.48 14.91
CA GLU A 632 -31.42 -0.68 13.98
C GLU A 632 -30.45 -1.57 13.18
N MET A 633 -29.80 -2.53 13.84
CA MET A 633 -28.88 -3.47 13.20
C MET A 633 -29.60 -4.42 12.25
N GLN A 634 -30.79 -4.90 12.59
CA GLN A 634 -31.64 -5.72 11.73
C GLN A 634 -32.07 -4.94 10.49
N ASP A 635 -32.54 -3.71 10.66
CA ASP A 635 -32.96 -2.83 9.57
C ASP A 635 -31.77 -2.49 8.63
N ALA A 636 -30.58 -2.27 9.20
CA ALA A 636 -29.36 -2.03 8.40
C ALA A 636 -28.94 -3.28 7.60
N TYR A 637 -29.03 -4.46 8.21
CA TYR A 637 -28.80 -5.73 7.53
C TYR A 637 -29.82 -5.94 6.39
N GLU A 638 -31.08 -5.69 6.62
CA GLU A 638 -32.11 -5.81 5.59
C GLU A 638 -31.89 -4.84 4.42
N ARG A 639 -31.45 -3.61 4.68
CA ARG A 639 -31.05 -2.63 3.64
C ARG A 639 -29.82 -3.07 2.85
N SER A 640 -28.92 -3.85 3.43
CA SER A 640 -27.72 -4.33 2.74
C SER A 640 -27.96 -5.49 1.79
N ILE A 641 -29.13 -6.15 1.87
CA ILE A 641 -29.46 -7.29 1.03
C ILE A 641 -29.53 -6.86 -0.45
N GLY A 642 -28.70 -7.47 -1.27
CA GLY A 642 -28.63 -7.21 -2.71
C GLY A 642 -28.00 -5.87 -3.10
N SER A 643 -27.38 -5.15 -2.17
CA SER A 643 -26.74 -3.83 -2.43
C SER A 643 -25.57 -3.88 -3.43
N GLN A 644 -24.93 -5.04 -3.58
CA GLN A 644 -23.77 -5.27 -4.46
C GLN A 644 -24.15 -5.72 -5.90
N GLY A 645 -25.45 -5.81 -6.22
CA GLY A 645 -25.93 -6.24 -7.54
C GLY A 645 -26.39 -7.69 -7.59
N THR A 646 -26.67 -8.18 -8.81
CA THR A 646 -27.18 -9.53 -9.07
C THR A 646 -26.09 -10.41 -9.71
N ILE A 647 -25.90 -11.62 -9.20
CA ILE A 647 -24.98 -12.62 -9.76
C ILE A 647 -25.78 -13.78 -10.35
N THR A 648 -25.49 -14.15 -11.60
CA THR A 648 -26.09 -15.32 -12.26
C THR A 648 -25.25 -16.57 -11.98
N ILE A 649 -25.88 -17.60 -11.43
CA ILE A 649 -25.24 -18.84 -11.03
C ILE A 649 -25.87 -20.04 -11.76
N VAL A 650 -25.03 -20.93 -12.29
CA VAL A 650 -25.41 -22.29 -12.65
C VAL A 650 -24.98 -23.22 -11.52
N SER A 651 -25.93 -23.94 -10.93
CA SER A 651 -25.67 -24.84 -9.80
C SER A 651 -26.27 -26.22 -10.03
N GLY A 652 -25.98 -27.16 -9.15
CA GLY A 652 -26.45 -28.53 -9.13
C GLY A 652 -25.43 -29.47 -8.48
N LEU A 653 -25.78 -30.74 -8.38
CA LEU A 653 -24.85 -31.77 -7.96
C LEU A 653 -23.70 -31.94 -8.98
N PRO A 654 -22.51 -32.39 -8.58
CA PRO A 654 -21.53 -32.87 -9.57
C PRO A 654 -22.17 -33.85 -10.55
N ARG A 655 -21.90 -33.73 -11.86
CA ARG A 655 -22.46 -34.58 -12.91
C ARG A 655 -23.97 -34.40 -13.20
N SER A 656 -24.58 -33.34 -12.70
CA SER A 656 -25.99 -33.04 -12.98
C SER A 656 -26.27 -32.26 -14.27
N GLY A 657 -25.25 -32.01 -15.12
CA GLY A 657 -25.40 -31.25 -16.35
C GLY A 657 -25.08 -29.76 -16.25
N THR A 658 -24.47 -29.30 -15.16
CA THR A 658 -24.10 -27.88 -14.98
C THR A 658 -23.19 -27.35 -16.10
N SER A 659 -22.27 -28.14 -16.64
CA SER A 659 -21.43 -27.72 -17.77
C SER A 659 -22.21 -27.53 -19.08
N MET A 660 -23.23 -28.35 -19.33
CA MET A 660 -24.14 -28.20 -20.48
C MET A 660 -24.91 -26.88 -20.37
N MET A 661 -25.47 -26.59 -19.18
CA MET A 661 -26.18 -25.34 -18.94
C MET A 661 -25.25 -24.12 -19.08
N MET A 662 -24.02 -24.19 -18.59
CA MET A 662 -23.03 -23.14 -18.82
C MET A 662 -22.79 -22.90 -20.33
N GLN A 663 -22.69 -23.97 -21.13
CA GLN A 663 -22.56 -23.84 -22.59
C GLN A 663 -23.78 -23.20 -23.24
N MET A 664 -25.00 -23.58 -22.81
CA MET A 664 -26.23 -22.97 -23.30
C MET A 664 -26.21 -21.45 -23.04
N LEU A 665 -25.90 -21.03 -21.83
CA LEU A 665 -25.86 -19.61 -21.45
C LEU A 665 -24.77 -18.84 -22.18
N VAL A 666 -23.59 -19.41 -22.30
CA VAL A 666 -22.47 -18.78 -23.02
C VAL A 666 -22.75 -18.62 -24.51
N ASN A 667 -23.29 -19.65 -25.15
CA ASN A 667 -23.67 -19.54 -26.57
C ASN A 667 -24.89 -18.65 -26.76
N GLY A 668 -25.76 -18.52 -25.75
CA GLY A 668 -26.87 -17.58 -25.73
C GLY A 668 -26.45 -16.11 -25.58
N GLY A 669 -25.15 -15.85 -25.27
CA GLY A 669 -24.60 -14.48 -25.22
C GLY A 669 -24.04 -14.05 -23.89
N MET A 670 -24.08 -14.86 -22.81
CA MET A 670 -23.43 -14.55 -21.54
C MET A 670 -21.93 -14.84 -21.57
N GLN A 671 -21.15 -14.05 -20.82
CA GLN A 671 -19.75 -14.37 -20.57
C GLN A 671 -19.63 -15.31 -19.38
N ALA A 672 -18.76 -16.34 -19.47
CA ALA A 672 -18.47 -17.20 -18.34
C ALA A 672 -17.39 -16.60 -17.43
N PHE A 673 -17.57 -16.74 -16.12
CA PHE A 673 -16.52 -16.50 -15.15
C PHE A 673 -15.77 -17.81 -14.89
N THR A 674 -14.63 -17.97 -15.56
CA THR A 674 -13.77 -19.15 -15.52
C THR A 674 -12.31 -18.73 -15.59
N ASP A 675 -11.41 -19.54 -15.02
CA ASP A 675 -9.95 -19.35 -15.12
C ASP A 675 -9.30 -20.13 -16.29
N GLY A 676 -10.09 -20.98 -16.98
CA GLY A 676 -9.60 -21.76 -18.10
C GLY A 676 -8.59 -22.88 -17.75
N ASN A 677 -8.32 -23.11 -16.46
CA ASN A 677 -7.28 -24.04 -16.00
C ASN A 677 -7.62 -25.51 -16.26
N ARG A 678 -8.89 -25.83 -16.52
CA ARG A 678 -9.32 -27.20 -16.75
C ARG A 678 -9.80 -27.38 -18.18
N GLU A 679 -8.99 -28.03 -19.00
CA GLU A 679 -9.27 -28.34 -20.37
C GLU A 679 -10.35 -29.43 -20.53
N ALA A 680 -10.93 -29.53 -21.73
CA ALA A 680 -11.88 -30.57 -22.08
C ALA A 680 -11.18 -31.94 -22.06
N ASP A 681 -11.86 -32.96 -21.53
CA ASP A 681 -11.41 -34.33 -21.50
C ASP A 681 -12.54 -35.32 -21.93
N ASP A 682 -12.28 -36.62 -21.93
CA ASP A 682 -13.27 -37.66 -22.26
C ASP A 682 -14.47 -37.71 -21.32
N ASN A 683 -14.34 -37.10 -20.11
CA ASN A 683 -15.41 -37.01 -19.16
C ASN A 683 -16.30 -35.77 -19.42
N ASN A 684 -15.75 -34.73 -20.07
CA ASN A 684 -16.46 -33.52 -20.48
C ASN A 684 -15.80 -32.91 -21.74
N LYS A 685 -16.19 -33.46 -22.90
CA LYS A 685 -15.60 -33.11 -24.22
C LYS A 685 -15.77 -31.63 -24.62
N LYS A 686 -16.65 -30.87 -23.95
CA LYS A 686 -16.95 -29.47 -24.26
C LYS A 686 -16.47 -28.48 -23.16
N GLY A 687 -15.64 -28.94 -22.21
CA GLY A 687 -15.03 -28.10 -21.16
C GLY A 687 -15.83 -28.02 -19.88
N TYR A 688 -15.19 -27.51 -18.81
CA TYR A 688 -15.73 -27.57 -17.44
C TYR A 688 -16.31 -26.25 -16.91
N PHE A 689 -15.90 -25.11 -17.43
CA PHE A 689 -16.32 -23.77 -16.95
C PHE A 689 -16.12 -23.58 -15.42
N GLU A 690 -15.10 -24.16 -14.86
CA GLU A 690 -14.78 -24.04 -13.44
C GLU A 690 -13.83 -22.86 -13.21
N HIS A 691 -13.78 -22.38 -11.99
CA HIS A 691 -12.82 -21.41 -11.53
C HIS A 691 -12.28 -21.88 -10.16
N ASP A 692 -10.98 -22.09 -10.04
CA ASP A 692 -10.40 -22.72 -8.85
C ASP A 692 -10.65 -21.92 -7.57
N ALA A 693 -10.62 -20.58 -7.65
CA ALA A 693 -10.93 -19.74 -6.50
C ALA A 693 -12.39 -19.88 -6.02
N ILE A 694 -13.33 -20.27 -6.86
CA ILE A 694 -14.72 -20.55 -6.47
C ILE A 694 -14.82 -21.82 -5.60
N LYS A 695 -13.92 -22.79 -5.78
CA LYS A 695 -13.86 -23.99 -4.91
C LYS A 695 -13.55 -23.62 -3.46
N ALA A 696 -12.84 -22.52 -3.25
CA ALA A 696 -12.50 -21.96 -1.95
C ALA A 696 -13.50 -20.89 -1.44
N LEU A 697 -14.72 -20.82 -1.99
CA LEU A 697 -15.73 -19.79 -1.67
C LEU A 697 -16.01 -19.65 -0.17
N GLY A 698 -15.95 -20.75 0.59
CA GLY A 698 -16.09 -20.72 2.05
C GLY A 698 -15.02 -19.91 2.76
N GLN A 699 -13.83 -19.80 2.16
CA GLN A 699 -12.68 -19.09 2.71
C GLN A 699 -12.48 -17.71 2.10
N ASN A 700 -12.77 -17.55 0.81
CA ASN A 700 -12.58 -16.31 0.06
C ASN A 700 -13.85 -15.90 -0.71
N LYS A 701 -14.71 -15.13 -0.04
CA LYS A 701 -15.95 -14.60 -0.67
C LYS A 701 -15.68 -13.39 -1.58
N GLN A 702 -14.50 -12.77 -1.50
CA GLN A 702 -14.14 -11.59 -2.33
C GLN A 702 -14.09 -11.93 -3.82
N ILE A 703 -13.87 -13.19 -4.17
CA ILE A 703 -13.89 -13.63 -5.59
C ILE A 703 -15.18 -13.26 -6.31
N LEU A 704 -16.32 -13.18 -5.59
CA LEU A 704 -17.62 -12.80 -6.16
C LEU A 704 -17.66 -11.36 -6.68
N THR A 705 -16.81 -10.46 -6.19
CA THR A 705 -16.72 -9.08 -6.70
C THR A 705 -16.23 -9.02 -8.15
N GLN A 706 -15.57 -10.07 -8.62
CA GLN A 706 -15.00 -10.17 -9.97
C GLN A 706 -15.97 -10.81 -10.98
N VAL A 707 -17.08 -11.38 -10.49
CA VAL A 707 -18.06 -12.05 -11.37
C VAL A 707 -18.79 -11.03 -12.25
N GLY A 708 -19.24 -9.90 -11.67
CA GLY A 708 -19.98 -8.87 -12.41
C GLY A 708 -21.20 -9.46 -13.12
N ASP A 709 -21.38 -9.08 -14.39
CA ASP A 709 -22.50 -9.55 -15.25
C ASP A 709 -22.26 -10.94 -15.88
N LYS A 710 -21.18 -11.64 -15.48
CA LYS A 710 -20.85 -12.96 -16.01
C LYS A 710 -21.64 -14.05 -15.28
N VAL A 711 -21.84 -15.18 -15.95
CA VAL A 711 -22.37 -16.37 -15.31
C VAL A 711 -21.24 -17.20 -14.67
N VAL A 712 -21.47 -17.65 -13.45
CA VAL A 712 -20.51 -18.46 -12.70
C VAL A 712 -21.08 -19.83 -12.32
N LYS A 713 -20.25 -20.86 -12.44
CA LYS A 713 -20.59 -22.22 -12.00
C LYS A 713 -20.23 -22.40 -10.53
N ILE A 714 -21.23 -22.67 -9.69
CA ILE A 714 -21.06 -22.93 -8.26
C ILE A 714 -21.79 -24.23 -7.90
N ILE A 715 -21.06 -25.25 -7.48
CA ILE A 715 -21.63 -26.55 -7.12
C ILE A 715 -22.48 -26.46 -5.85
N SER A 716 -23.51 -27.32 -5.75
CA SER A 716 -24.59 -27.24 -4.76
C SER A 716 -24.14 -27.07 -3.30
N HIS A 717 -23.10 -27.76 -2.88
CA HIS A 717 -22.62 -27.70 -1.50
C HIS A 717 -21.91 -26.37 -1.13
N LEU A 718 -21.61 -25.49 -2.10
CA LEU A 718 -21.02 -24.20 -1.84
C LEU A 718 -22.06 -23.07 -1.73
N LEU A 719 -23.33 -23.30 -2.09
CA LEU A 719 -24.35 -22.25 -2.11
C LEU A 719 -24.56 -21.62 -0.73
N HIS A 720 -24.45 -22.37 0.34
CA HIS A 720 -24.62 -21.85 1.71
C HIS A 720 -23.50 -20.88 2.16
N HIS A 721 -22.41 -20.76 1.40
CA HIS A 721 -21.34 -19.79 1.65
C HIS A 721 -21.59 -18.43 0.97
N LEU A 722 -22.62 -18.32 0.12
CA LEU A 722 -22.94 -17.08 -0.59
C LEU A 722 -23.31 -15.95 0.38
N PRO A 723 -22.66 -14.77 0.27
CA PRO A 723 -22.97 -13.64 1.14
C PRO A 723 -24.29 -12.95 0.71
N HIS A 724 -25.05 -12.46 1.67
CA HIS A 724 -26.37 -11.86 1.43
C HIS A 724 -26.33 -10.47 0.75
N VAL A 725 -25.15 -9.90 0.57
CA VAL A 725 -24.97 -8.59 -0.08
C VAL A 725 -25.20 -8.57 -1.59
N TYR A 726 -25.35 -9.73 -2.20
CA TYR A 726 -25.73 -9.88 -3.61
C TYR A 726 -27.16 -10.44 -3.72
N LYS A 727 -27.84 -10.12 -4.82
CA LYS A 727 -28.95 -10.92 -5.31
C LYS A 727 -28.42 -12.05 -6.20
N TYR A 728 -29.09 -13.17 -6.20
CA TYR A 728 -28.70 -14.33 -6.98
C TYR A 728 -29.82 -14.81 -7.85
N LYS A 729 -29.55 -15.02 -9.14
CA LYS A 729 -30.40 -15.79 -10.07
C LYS A 729 -29.73 -17.13 -10.29
N ILE A 730 -30.31 -18.20 -9.76
CA ILE A 730 -29.73 -19.54 -9.78
C ILE A 730 -30.48 -20.45 -10.71
N VAL A 731 -29.82 -20.90 -11.78
CA VAL A 731 -30.29 -21.99 -12.63
C VAL A 731 -29.78 -23.29 -12.03
N PHE A 732 -30.64 -24.05 -11.38
CA PHE A 732 -30.28 -25.29 -10.67
C PHE A 732 -30.59 -26.51 -11.55
N MET A 733 -29.53 -27.20 -11.98
CA MET A 733 -29.63 -28.44 -12.75
C MET A 733 -29.97 -29.60 -11.83
N ASP A 734 -31.15 -30.19 -12.08
CA ASP A 734 -31.69 -31.30 -11.32
C ASP A 734 -31.65 -32.58 -12.14
N ARG A 735 -30.95 -33.60 -11.61
CA ARG A 735 -30.78 -34.90 -12.25
C ARG A 735 -31.07 -36.00 -11.24
N ALA A 736 -31.67 -37.12 -11.73
CA ALA A 736 -31.91 -38.31 -10.91
C ALA A 736 -30.59 -38.75 -10.23
N ILE A 737 -30.66 -39.03 -8.93
CA ILE A 737 -29.43 -39.26 -8.12
C ILE A 737 -28.72 -40.51 -8.55
N GLU A 738 -29.48 -41.56 -8.98
CA GLU A 738 -28.97 -42.79 -9.53
C GLU A 738 -28.13 -42.54 -10.80
N GLU A 739 -28.62 -41.64 -11.69
CA GLU A 739 -27.85 -41.23 -12.89
C GLU A 739 -26.58 -40.46 -12.55
N VAL A 740 -26.65 -39.60 -11.54
CA VAL A 740 -25.47 -38.88 -11.04
C VAL A 740 -24.44 -39.86 -10.53
N MET A 741 -24.85 -40.83 -9.73
CA MET A 741 -23.97 -41.86 -9.17
C MET A 741 -23.32 -42.73 -10.25
N ASN A 742 -24.12 -43.23 -11.20
CA ASN A 742 -23.59 -44.00 -12.34
C ASN A 742 -22.55 -43.21 -13.14
N SER A 743 -22.84 -41.95 -13.40
CA SER A 743 -21.91 -41.03 -14.07
C SER A 743 -20.62 -40.79 -13.26
N GLN A 744 -20.70 -40.73 -11.93
CA GLN A 744 -19.57 -40.54 -11.03
C GLN A 744 -18.70 -41.82 -10.98
N HIS A 745 -19.31 -43.01 -10.83
CA HIS A 745 -18.58 -44.27 -10.81
C HIS A 745 -17.80 -44.49 -12.09
N LYS A 746 -18.40 -44.26 -13.25
CA LYS A 746 -17.71 -44.37 -14.54
C LYS A 746 -16.54 -43.39 -14.69
N MET A 747 -16.66 -42.16 -14.10
CA MET A 747 -15.57 -41.22 -14.12
C MET A 747 -14.41 -41.71 -13.23
N LEU A 748 -14.70 -42.22 -12.02
CA LEU A 748 -13.67 -42.74 -11.11
C LEU A 748 -12.96 -43.95 -11.70
N GLY A 749 -13.67 -44.86 -12.36
CA GLY A 749 -13.11 -46.00 -13.07
C GLY A 749 -12.12 -45.60 -14.15
N ARG A 750 -12.45 -44.59 -14.99
CA ARG A 750 -11.53 -44.06 -16.01
C ARG A 750 -10.29 -43.40 -15.42
N LEU A 751 -10.37 -42.89 -14.18
CA LEU A 751 -9.25 -42.26 -13.46
C LEU A 751 -8.39 -43.26 -12.67
N GLY A 752 -8.68 -44.58 -12.76
CA GLY A 752 -7.96 -45.64 -12.03
C GLY A 752 -8.13 -45.52 -10.47
N LYS A 753 -9.21 -44.90 -10.02
CA LYS A 753 -9.52 -44.65 -8.58
C LYS A 753 -10.73 -45.50 -8.12
N GLU A 754 -10.94 -46.68 -8.73
CA GLU A 754 -11.95 -47.59 -8.26
C GLU A 754 -11.61 -48.10 -6.86
N ARG A 755 -12.45 -47.68 -5.88
CA ARG A 755 -12.59 -48.43 -4.62
C ARG A 755 -13.67 -49.49 -4.88
N GLY A 756 -13.37 -50.73 -4.57
CA GLY A 756 -14.23 -51.89 -4.81
C GLY A 756 -15.71 -51.67 -4.47
N GLU A 757 -16.61 -52.32 -5.20
CA GLU A 757 -18.05 -52.26 -5.07
C GLU A 757 -18.49 -52.73 -3.66
N ASP A 758 -18.46 -51.82 -2.71
CA ASP A 758 -19.03 -52.04 -1.36
C ASP A 758 -20.42 -51.42 -1.35
N LYS A 759 -21.47 -52.24 -1.28
CA LYS A 759 -22.87 -51.80 -1.29
C LYS A 759 -23.17 -50.77 -0.19
N GLU A 760 -22.51 -50.90 0.96
CA GLU A 760 -22.64 -49.92 2.06
C GLU A 760 -22.07 -48.53 1.70
N ASN A 761 -20.93 -48.47 1.04
CA ASN A 761 -20.35 -47.25 0.56
C ASN A 761 -21.20 -46.58 -0.52
N SER A 762 -21.85 -47.35 -1.37
CA SER A 762 -22.77 -46.83 -2.42
C SER A 762 -24.03 -46.25 -1.83
N MET A 763 -24.64 -46.88 -0.79
CA MET A 763 -25.80 -46.31 -0.10
C MET A 763 -25.45 -45.04 0.73
N ALA A 764 -24.30 -45.00 1.36
CA ALA A 764 -23.82 -43.82 2.08
C ALA A 764 -23.60 -42.63 1.16
N LEU A 765 -23.05 -42.87 -0.07
CA LEU A 765 -22.83 -41.85 -1.09
C LEU A 765 -24.17 -41.35 -1.66
N LEU A 766 -25.12 -42.24 -1.91
CA LEU A 766 -26.47 -41.91 -2.35
C LEU A 766 -27.14 -40.95 -1.36
N LYS A 767 -27.14 -41.31 -0.07
CA LYS A 767 -27.68 -40.46 0.98
C LYS A 767 -26.98 -39.11 1.07
N THR A 768 -25.67 -39.09 0.89
CA THR A 768 -24.87 -37.84 0.88
C THR A 768 -25.30 -36.92 -0.27
N PHE A 769 -25.52 -37.43 -1.47
CA PHE A 769 -26.01 -36.63 -2.60
C PHE A 769 -27.45 -36.16 -2.42
N GLU A 770 -28.33 -37.02 -1.87
CA GLU A 770 -29.70 -36.63 -1.51
C GLU A 770 -29.72 -35.48 -0.51
N ASP A 771 -28.95 -35.60 0.57
CA ASP A 771 -28.84 -34.59 1.62
C ASP A 771 -28.26 -33.29 1.06
N SER A 772 -27.24 -33.38 0.21
CA SER A 772 -26.66 -32.22 -0.45
C SER A 772 -27.65 -31.49 -1.36
N ARG A 773 -28.41 -32.24 -2.16
CA ARG A 773 -29.49 -31.71 -3.02
C ARG A 773 -30.57 -31.04 -2.20
N LYS A 774 -31.11 -31.73 -1.16
CA LYS A 774 -32.15 -31.22 -0.26
C LYS A 774 -31.67 -29.96 0.46
N LYS A 775 -30.44 -29.94 0.97
CA LYS A 775 -29.85 -28.77 1.64
C LYS A 775 -29.71 -27.58 0.70
N ALA A 776 -29.22 -27.79 -0.54
CA ALA A 776 -29.04 -26.74 -1.53
C ALA A 776 -30.39 -26.12 -1.97
N ILE A 777 -31.37 -26.92 -2.32
CA ILE A 777 -32.71 -26.46 -2.70
C ILE A 777 -33.41 -25.80 -1.49
N GLY A 778 -33.27 -26.40 -0.30
CA GLY A 778 -33.79 -25.83 0.94
C GLY A 778 -33.18 -24.48 1.26
N TRP A 779 -31.87 -24.33 1.04
CA TRP A 779 -31.19 -23.05 1.18
C TRP A 779 -31.77 -22.00 0.23
N CYS A 780 -31.97 -22.31 -1.06
CA CYS A 780 -32.58 -21.41 -2.02
C CYS A 780 -34.00 -20.99 -1.59
N LYS A 781 -34.83 -21.95 -1.14
CA LYS A 781 -36.19 -21.70 -0.66
C LYS A 781 -36.23 -20.79 0.57
N ASN A 782 -35.29 -20.94 1.47
CA ASN A 782 -35.27 -20.21 2.75
C ASN A 782 -34.72 -18.78 2.65
N HIS A 783 -34.24 -18.37 1.49
CA HIS A 783 -33.65 -17.06 1.28
C HIS A 783 -34.31 -16.23 0.14
N PRO A 784 -35.65 -16.12 0.07
CA PRO A 784 -36.36 -15.49 -1.05
C PRO A 784 -36.06 -13.98 -1.20
N LYS A 785 -35.53 -13.33 -0.14
CA LYS A 785 -35.17 -11.89 -0.19
C LYS A 785 -34.02 -11.58 -1.15
N TYR A 786 -33.11 -12.54 -1.39
CA TYR A 786 -31.93 -12.33 -2.22
C TYR A 786 -31.61 -13.48 -3.18
N VAL A 787 -32.41 -14.55 -3.16
CA VAL A 787 -32.25 -15.70 -4.07
C VAL A 787 -33.52 -15.92 -4.87
N GLU A 788 -33.39 -15.81 -6.17
CA GLU A 788 -34.35 -16.31 -7.16
C GLU A 788 -33.72 -17.56 -7.77
N TYR A 789 -34.49 -18.64 -7.97
CA TYR A 789 -33.96 -19.84 -8.59
C TYR A 789 -35.01 -20.52 -9.47
N THR A 790 -34.53 -21.22 -10.49
CA THR A 790 -35.33 -22.13 -11.32
C THR A 790 -34.71 -23.51 -11.32
N LEU A 791 -35.55 -24.54 -11.20
CA LEU A 791 -35.15 -25.95 -11.33
C LEU A 791 -35.26 -26.37 -12.79
N VAL A 792 -34.19 -26.94 -13.33
CA VAL A 792 -34.13 -27.45 -14.68
C VAL A 792 -33.83 -28.95 -14.63
N PRO A 793 -34.86 -29.83 -14.87
CA PRO A 793 -34.64 -31.26 -14.96
C PRO A 793 -33.68 -31.59 -16.11
N TYR A 794 -32.62 -32.36 -15.83
CA TYR A 794 -31.61 -32.66 -16.84
C TYR A 794 -32.19 -33.44 -18.03
N HIS A 795 -33.11 -34.37 -17.77
CA HIS A 795 -33.77 -35.16 -18.83
C HIS A 795 -34.59 -34.25 -19.77
N GLU A 796 -35.33 -33.24 -19.23
CA GLU A 796 -36.07 -32.25 -20.02
C GLU A 796 -35.12 -31.37 -20.83
N ALA A 797 -34.04 -30.92 -20.21
CA ALA A 797 -33.05 -30.09 -20.91
C ALA A 797 -32.41 -30.80 -22.12
N VAL A 798 -32.35 -32.10 -22.11
CA VAL A 798 -31.81 -32.89 -23.23
C VAL A 798 -32.92 -33.33 -24.23
N SER A 799 -34.11 -33.69 -23.74
CA SER A 799 -35.22 -34.15 -24.59
C SER A 799 -35.99 -33.03 -25.27
N ASP A 800 -36.11 -31.87 -24.57
CA ASP A 800 -36.75 -30.66 -25.12
C ASP A 800 -35.89 -29.41 -24.81
N PRO A 801 -34.78 -29.28 -25.53
CA PRO A 801 -33.90 -28.11 -25.31
C PRO A 801 -34.52 -26.77 -25.69
N VAL A 802 -35.54 -26.75 -26.54
CA VAL A 802 -36.25 -25.52 -26.93
C VAL A 802 -37.07 -24.99 -25.77
N LYS A 803 -37.86 -25.82 -25.10
CA LYS A 803 -38.62 -25.49 -23.92
C LYS A 803 -37.67 -25.02 -22.79
N THR A 804 -36.57 -25.73 -22.57
CA THR A 804 -35.58 -25.39 -21.56
C THR A 804 -34.89 -24.06 -21.83
N ALA A 805 -34.49 -23.79 -23.07
CA ALA A 805 -33.85 -22.53 -23.45
C ALA A 805 -34.81 -21.35 -23.20
N LYS A 806 -36.07 -21.48 -23.56
CA LYS A 806 -37.12 -20.48 -23.33
C LYS A 806 -37.31 -20.21 -21.82
N GLN A 807 -37.51 -21.29 -21.03
CA GLN A 807 -37.67 -21.17 -19.56
C GLN A 807 -36.51 -20.43 -18.90
N VAL A 808 -35.29 -20.80 -19.24
CA VAL A 808 -34.06 -20.23 -18.64
C VAL A 808 -33.85 -18.78 -19.10
N ASN A 809 -34.13 -18.50 -20.40
CA ASN A 809 -34.03 -17.15 -20.93
C ASN A 809 -35.03 -16.22 -20.26
N GLU A 810 -36.31 -16.60 -20.16
CA GLU A 810 -37.35 -15.83 -19.45
C GLU A 810 -36.96 -15.57 -17.98
N PHE A 811 -36.47 -16.58 -17.28
CA PHE A 811 -35.99 -16.46 -15.90
C PHE A 811 -34.84 -15.45 -15.76
N LEU A 812 -33.92 -15.40 -16.72
CA LEU A 812 -32.77 -14.51 -16.71
C LEU A 812 -33.06 -13.10 -17.24
N GLY A 813 -34.23 -12.84 -17.84
CA GLY A 813 -34.65 -11.52 -18.31
C GLY A 813 -34.84 -11.38 -19.81
N GLY A 814 -34.82 -12.47 -20.55
CA GLY A 814 -35.27 -12.55 -21.97
C GLY A 814 -34.31 -12.01 -23.03
N SER A 815 -33.03 -11.82 -22.69
CA SER A 815 -32.04 -11.20 -23.57
C SER A 815 -31.15 -12.20 -24.33
N LEU A 816 -31.30 -13.53 -24.09
CA LEU A 816 -30.44 -14.54 -24.66
C LEU A 816 -30.94 -15.07 -26.01
N ASP A 817 -30.01 -15.50 -26.87
CA ASP A 817 -30.32 -16.15 -28.16
C ASP A 817 -30.67 -17.64 -27.94
N GLU A 818 -31.96 -17.91 -27.83
CA GLU A 818 -32.49 -19.27 -27.58
C GLU A 818 -32.07 -20.28 -28.65
N LYS A 819 -31.98 -19.89 -29.93
CA LYS A 819 -31.55 -20.79 -31.03
C LYS A 819 -30.09 -21.26 -30.80
N LYS A 820 -29.23 -20.35 -30.40
CA LYS A 820 -27.84 -20.68 -30.09
C LYS A 820 -27.72 -21.51 -28.80
N MET A 821 -28.59 -21.26 -27.81
CA MET A 821 -28.66 -22.10 -26.60
C MET A 821 -29.01 -23.55 -26.94
N VAL A 822 -30.01 -23.76 -27.78
CA VAL A 822 -30.45 -25.09 -28.22
C VAL A 822 -29.38 -25.80 -29.02
N GLY A 823 -28.68 -25.09 -29.89
CA GLY A 823 -27.67 -25.67 -30.82
C GLY A 823 -26.48 -26.38 -30.15
N VAL A 824 -26.25 -26.15 -28.84
CA VAL A 824 -25.13 -26.82 -28.13
C VAL A 824 -25.54 -28.06 -27.38
N VAL A 825 -26.83 -28.37 -27.28
CA VAL A 825 -27.33 -29.58 -26.60
C VAL A 825 -27.11 -30.80 -27.49
N ASP A 826 -26.36 -31.74 -26.97
CA ASP A 826 -26.03 -33.00 -27.68
C ASP A 826 -26.64 -34.17 -26.92
N ALA A 827 -27.75 -34.68 -27.42
CA ALA A 827 -28.49 -35.81 -26.85
C ALA A 827 -27.65 -37.09 -26.76
N SER A 828 -26.65 -37.27 -27.64
CA SER A 828 -25.76 -38.46 -27.63
C SER A 828 -24.88 -38.54 -26.39
N LEU A 829 -24.71 -37.42 -25.70
CA LEU A 829 -23.94 -37.34 -24.44
C LEU A 829 -24.76 -37.75 -23.21
N TYR A 830 -26.05 -38.00 -23.35
CA TYR A 830 -26.92 -38.56 -22.30
C TYR A 830 -26.78 -40.09 -22.22
N ARG A 831 -25.73 -40.56 -21.56
CA ARG A 831 -25.29 -41.96 -21.54
C ARG A 831 -25.87 -42.81 -20.40
N GLU A 832 -26.36 -42.21 -19.35
CA GLU A 832 -26.79 -42.88 -18.10
C GLU A 832 -28.29 -42.63 -17.85
N LYS A 833 -29.14 -43.18 -18.73
CA LYS A 833 -30.59 -43.12 -18.53
C LYS A 833 -31.03 -44.20 -17.53
N VAL A 834 -31.83 -43.84 -16.55
CA VAL A 834 -32.58 -44.80 -15.73
C VAL A 834 -33.95 -44.91 -16.36
N GLU A 835 -34.31 -46.13 -16.80
CA GLU A 835 -35.66 -46.38 -17.28
C GLU A 835 -36.61 -46.18 -16.12
N THR A 836 -37.48 -45.19 -16.20
CA THR A 836 -38.62 -45.01 -15.29
C THR A 836 -39.59 -46.13 -15.53
N VAL A 837 -39.67 -47.05 -14.56
CA VAL A 837 -40.71 -48.11 -14.49
C VAL A 837 -42.03 -47.47 -14.15
#